data_395bbc771fde69ef35c7f9b079669842
#
_entry.id   395bbc771fde69ef35c7f9b079669842
#
_cell.length_a   1.000
_cell.length_b   1.000
_cell.length_c   1.000
_cell.angle_alpha   90.00
_cell.angle_beta   90.00
_cell.angle_gamma   90.00
#
_symmetry.space_group_name_H-M   'P 1'
#
loop_
_entity.id
_entity.type
_entity.pdbx_description
1 polymer ?
#
loop_
_entity_poly.entity_id
_entity_poly.type
_entity_poly.pdbx_seq_one_letter_code
_entity_poly.pdbx_strand_id
1 'polypeptide(L)'
;MFKKILIANRGEIACRVIKSARKMGIRTVAVYSDADRNALHVRMADEAVHIGPPPAAQSYIVIDKIMDAIRQTGAEAVHPGYGFLSENMKFAEALEKEGVVFIGPPSPAIEAMGDKITSKKLAQEAGVSTVPGYMGLIADADEAVKISNEIGYPVMIKASAGGGGKGMRIAWSDEEARDGFQSSKNEAAASFGDDRIFIEKFVTQPRHIEIQVLADKHGHCVYLHERECSIQRRNQKVIEEAPSPFLDAATRKAMGEQACALARAVGYTSAGTVEFIVDGNRNFYFLEMNTRLQVEHPVTELITGVDLVEQMIRVAAGEALPFAQGDLKINGWAMESRLYAEDPYRNFLPSIGRLTRYRPPVEAATATGVVRNDTGVYEGGEISMYYDPMIAKLCTWAPTRAEAIEGMRVALDTFEVEGIGHNLPFLSAVMDHPRFVEGAITTAFIAEEYPEGFQGVTLPMGQLRKVAAAAAAMNRVAEIRRARISGTLGNHERHVGDDWVVGLQGEEIVVKIAADRDGATVHFDDGTSHRVTSDWAPGQPLARLDVDGEPVVLKVGKIPSGFRIRTRGADLKVHVRTPRQAELARLMPEKQPPDTSKYLLCPMPGLVVKISVEEGQEVQEGQALATIEAMKMENILRAEKKGVVKKIAASAGASLKVDDVIMEFE
;
A
#
# COMPACT_ATOMS: atom_id res chain seq x y z
N MET A 1 8.11 -31.82 13.34
CA MET A 1 7.12 -30.71 13.22
C MET A 1 6.88 -30.11 14.60
N PHE A 2 6.79 -28.78 14.71
CA PHE A 2 6.60 -28.06 15.96
C PHE A 2 5.19 -28.25 16.52
N LYS A 3 5.05 -28.22 17.84
CA LYS A 3 3.76 -28.22 18.53
C LYS A 3 3.24 -26.82 18.83
N LYS A 4 4.17 -25.87 19.06
CA LYS A 4 3.86 -24.49 19.38
C LYS A 4 4.92 -23.54 18.80
N ILE A 5 4.47 -22.47 18.11
CA ILE A 5 5.33 -21.41 17.61
C ILE A 5 4.92 -20.06 18.18
N LEU A 6 5.89 -19.18 18.41
CA LEU A 6 5.66 -17.78 18.74
C LEU A 6 5.77 -16.95 17.45
N ILE A 7 4.90 -15.95 17.31
CA ILE A 7 4.92 -15.02 16.19
C ILE A 7 5.45 -13.69 16.69
N ALA A 8 6.71 -13.39 16.37
CA ALA A 8 7.40 -12.17 16.81
C ALA A 8 7.03 -10.98 15.90
N ASN A 9 5.73 -10.78 15.69
CA ASN A 9 5.20 -9.72 14.85
C ASN A 9 3.75 -9.39 15.25
N ARG A 10 3.12 -8.45 14.52
CA ARG A 10 1.78 -7.94 14.75
C ARG A 10 0.99 -7.79 13.44
N GLY A 11 -0.26 -7.36 13.59
CA GLY A 11 -1.09 -6.94 12.44
C GLY A 11 -1.40 -8.08 11.47
N GLU A 12 -1.46 -7.75 10.19
CA GLU A 12 -1.92 -8.70 9.17
C GLU A 12 -0.98 -9.91 9.02
N ILE A 13 0.35 -9.71 9.12
CA ILE A 13 1.29 -10.82 8.95
C ILE A 13 1.20 -11.82 10.12
N ALA A 14 0.97 -11.34 11.34
CA ALA A 14 0.73 -12.25 12.45
C ALA A 14 -0.55 -13.07 12.24
N CYS A 15 -1.64 -12.44 11.79
CA CYS A 15 -2.87 -13.12 11.41
C CYS A 15 -2.65 -14.15 10.29
N ARG A 16 -1.84 -13.79 9.28
CA ARG A 16 -1.47 -14.66 8.16
C ARG A 16 -0.72 -15.91 8.61
N VAL A 17 0.28 -15.75 9.46
CA VAL A 17 1.05 -16.86 10.03
C VAL A 17 0.17 -17.76 10.90
N ILE A 18 -0.71 -17.18 11.75
CA ILE A 18 -1.66 -17.94 12.56
C ILE A 18 -2.56 -18.83 11.70
N LYS A 19 -3.05 -18.31 10.55
CA LYS A 19 -3.90 -19.08 9.64
C LYS A 19 -3.19 -20.35 9.13
N SER A 20 -1.94 -20.25 8.68
CA SER A 20 -1.17 -21.40 8.19
C SER A 20 -0.78 -22.35 9.33
N ALA A 21 -0.30 -21.84 10.46
CA ALA A 21 0.02 -22.67 11.63
C ALA A 21 -1.19 -23.50 12.10
N ARG A 22 -2.37 -22.87 12.14
CA ARG A 22 -3.63 -23.53 12.53
C ARG A 22 -4.01 -24.65 11.55
N LYS A 23 -3.87 -24.44 10.22
CA LYS A 23 -4.06 -25.49 9.21
C LYS A 23 -3.13 -26.69 9.43
N MET A 24 -1.92 -26.44 9.93
CA MET A 24 -0.92 -27.46 10.23
C MET A 24 -1.11 -28.10 11.61
N GLY A 25 -2.11 -27.69 12.40
CA GLY A 25 -2.34 -28.18 13.76
C GLY A 25 -1.34 -27.67 14.80
N ILE A 26 -0.63 -26.56 14.51
CA ILE A 26 0.39 -25.95 15.36
C ILE A 26 -0.25 -24.87 16.21
N ARG A 27 -0.03 -24.90 17.54
CA ARG A 27 -0.48 -23.85 18.44
C ARG A 27 0.35 -22.59 18.29
N THR A 28 -0.27 -21.44 18.47
CA THR A 28 0.34 -20.13 18.24
C THR A 28 0.36 -19.25 19.49
N VAL A 29 1.47 -18.55 19.67
CA VAL A 29 1.63 -17.50 20.68
C VAL A 29 1.78 -16.16 19.98
N ALA A 30 0.89 -15.21 20.26
CA ALA A 30 1.04 -13.83 19.84
C ALA A 30 1.78 -13.01 20.91
N VAL A 31 2.53 -12.01 20.46
CA VAL A 31 3.06 -10.96 21.36
C VAL A 31 2.34 -9.65 21.07
N TYR A 32 2.15 -8.80 22.09
CA TYR A 32 1.44 -7.53 21.89
C TYR A 32 1.93 -6.44 22.85
N SER A 33 1.99 -5.21 22.31
CA SER A 33 2.17 -3.99 23.09
C SER A 33 0.84 -3.49 23.67
N ASP A 34 0.88 -2.46 24.51
CA ASP A 34 -0.34 -1.84 25.05
C ASP A 34 -1.31 -1.38 23.96
N ALA A 35 -0.81 -0.86 22.83
CA ALA A 35 -1.64 -0.43 21.71
C ALA A 35 -2.36 -1.59 20.99
N ASP A 36 -1.80 -2.79 21.04
CA ASP A 36 -2.32 -3.96 20.34
C ASP A 36 -3.11 -4.92 21.24
N ARG A 37 -3.40 -4.56 22.49
CA ARG A 37 -4.12 -5.42 23.46
C ARG A 37 -5.39 -6.06 22.88
N ASN A 38 -6.11 -5.34 22.04
CA ASN A 38 -7.35 -5.78 21.41
C ASN A 38 -7.19 -6.12 19.93
N ALA A 39 -5.96 -6.20 19.40
CA ALA A 39 -5.71 -6.45 17.99
C ALA A 39 -6.19 -7.84 17.54
N LEU A 40 -6.46 -7.99 16.24
CA LEU A 40 -7.02 -9.22 15.68
C LEU A 40 -6.10 -10.43 15.92
N HIS A 41 -4.79 -10.28 15.72
CA HIS A 41 -3.83 -11.36 15.90
C HIS A 41 -3.79 -11.88 17.35
N VAL A 42 -4.01 -11.00 18.35
CA VAL A 42 -4.10 -11.39 19.77
C VAL A 42 -5.33 -12.26 20.02
N ARG A 43 -6.46 -11.91 19.38
CA ARG A 43 -7.70 -12.68 19.49
C ARG A 43 -7.67 -14.01 18.75
N MET A 44 -6.85 -14.09 17.69
CA MET A 44 -6.73 -15.29 16.87
C MET A 44 -5.79 -16.33 17.45
N ALA A 45 -4.74 -15.92 18.17
CA ALA A 45 -3.73 -16.82 18.73
C ALA A 45 -4.30 -17.67 19.88
N ASP A 46 -3.66 -18.82 20.14
CA ASP A 46 -4.02 -19.71 21.25
C ASP A 46 -3.57 -19.15 22.59
N GLU A 47 -2.43 -18.44 22.61
CA GLU A 47 -1.86 -17.75 23.76
C GLU A 47 -1.38 -16.36 23.34
N ALA A 48 -1.32 -15.41 24.27
CA ALA A 48 -0.80 -14.08 24.01
C ALA A 48 0.00 -13.54 25.20
N VAL A 49 1.13 -12.88 24.92
CA VAL A 49 2.04 -12.33 25.92
C VAL A 49 2.22 -10.82 25.70
N HIS A 50 2.00 -10.06 26.75
CA HIS A 50 2.24 -8.61 26.77
C HIS A 50 3.74 -8.31 26.83
N ILE A 51 4.23 -7.45 25.93
CA ILE A 51 5.66 -7.13 25.79
C ILE A 51 6.01 -5.66 26.04
N GLY A 52 5.08 -4.84 26.52
CA GLY A 52 5.35 -3.48 26.99
C GLY A 52 4.61 -2.37 26.26
N PRO A 53 5.13 -1.13 26.35
CA PRO A 53 4.45 0.06 25.83
C PRO A 53 4.39 0.11 24.30
N PRO A 54 3.57 1.04 23.72
CA PRO A 54 3.28 1.08 22.28
C PRO A 54 4.49 1.23 21.36
N PRO A 55 5.51 2.08 21.64
CA PRO A 55 6.63 2.25 20.72
C PRO A 55 7.35 0.92 20.45
N ALA A 56 7.59 0.59 19.18
CA ALA A 56 8.27 -0.65 18.79
C ALA A 56 9.65 -0.81 19.45
N ALA A 57 10.39 0.31 19.62
CA ALA A 57 11.68 0.36 20.30
C ALA A 57 11.62 -0.06 21.78
N GLN A 58 10.43 -0.09 22.35
CA GLN A 58 10.20 -0.48 23.76
C GLN A 58 9.42 -1.81 23.88
N SER A 59 9.09 -2.45 22.76
CA SER A 59 8.28 -3.67 22.71
C SER A 59 8.78 -4.65 21.63
N TYR A 60 8.30 -4.59 20.42
CA TYR A 60 8.48 -5.58 19.35
C TYR A 60 9.91 -5.79 18.88
N ILE A 61 10.80 -4.80 19.00
CA ILE A 61 12.22 -4.92 18.62
C ILE A 61 13.17 -5.13 19.81
N VAL A 62 12.63 -5.33 21.01
CA VAL A 62 13.41 -5.65 22.22
C VAL A 62 13.55 -7.16 22.33
N ILE A 63 14.72 -7.67 21.95
CA ILE A 63 15.02 -9.12 21.90
C ILE A 63 14.69 -9.80 23.21
N ASP A 64 15.14 -9.27 24.35
CA ASP A 64 14.94 -9.88 25.67
C ASP A 64 13.46 -10.11 25.99
N LYS A 65 12.58 -9.19 25.61
CA LYS A 65 11.13 -9.34 25.85
C LYS A 65 10.51 -10.46 25.03
N ILE A 66 11.01 -10.66 23.80
CA ILE A 66 10.57 -11.77 22.97
C ILE A 66 11.12 -13.10 23.53
N MET A 67 12.37 -13.11 23.97
CA MET A 67 12.97 -14.29 24.63
C MET A 67 12.22 -14.66 25.93
N ASP A 68 11.83 -13.68 26.73
CA ASP A 68 11.02 -13.93 27.94
C ASP A 68 9.65 -14.51 27.59
N ALA A 69 8.98 -14.01 26.54
CA ALA A 69 7.71 -14.56 26.05
C ALA A 69 7.86 -16.03 25.59
N ILE A 70 8.98 -16.38 24.94
CA ILE A 70 9.31 -17.75 24.56
C ILE A 70 9.46 -18.65 25.77
N ARG A 71 10.26 -18.23 26.76
CA ARG A 71 10.49 -18.98 28.01
C ARG A 71 9.18 -19.20 28.77
N GLN A 72 8.36 -18.15 28.85
CA GLN A 72 7.06 -18.20 29.54
C GLN A 72 6.09 -19.21 28.92
N THR A 73 6.08 -19.33 27.58
CA THR A 73 5.10 -20.12 26.84
C THR A 73 5.62 -21.47 26.40
N GLY A 74 6.93 -21.68 26.40
CA GLY A 74 7.57 -22.89 25.91
C GLY A 74 7.42 -23.07 24.38
N ALA A 75 7.41 -21.97 23.62
CA ALA A 75 7.40 -22.04 22.15
C ALA A 75 8.70 -22.68 21.64
N GLU A 76 8.58 -23.60 20.68
CA GLU A 76 9.70 -24.38 20.13
C GLU A 76 10.38 -23.67 18.97
N ALA A 77 9.65 -22.76 18.30
CA ALA A 77 10.15 -21.99 17.17
C ALA A 77 9.49 -20.60 17.13
N VAL A 78 10.12 -19.68 16.41
CA VAL A 78 9.66 -18.29 16.24
C VAL A 78 9.54 -17.96 14.78
N HIS A 79 8.37 -17.47 14.37
CA HIS A 79 8.16 -16.87 13.05
C HIS A 79 8.25 -15.34 13.17
N PRO A 80 9.22 -14.69 12.52
CA PRO A 80 9.44 -13.24 12.67
C PRO A 80 8.50 -12.39 11.79
N GLY A 81 7.81 -12.99 10.82
CA GLY A 81 7.07 -12.26 9.79
C GLY A 81 8.00 -11.46 8.88
N TYR A 82 7.69 -10.18 8.70
CA TYR A 82 8.54 -9.20 8.02
C TYR A 82 8.64 -7.90 8.84
N GLY A 83 9.69 -7.10 8.62
CA GLY A 83 10.03 -5.96 9.47
C GLY A 83 10.46 -6.39 10.87
N PHE A 84 10.52 -5.46 11.81
CA PHE A 84 10.95 -5.68 13.21
C PHE A 84 12.26 -6.49 13.31
N LEU A 85 12.19 -7.71 13.83
CA LEU A 85 13.36 -8.58 14.06
C LEU A 85 13.61 -9.60 12.94
N SER A 86 12.85 -9.56 11.82
CA SER A 86 12.93 -10.58 10.78
C SER A 86 14.28 -10.67 10.06
N GLU A 87 15.02 -9.57 9.97
CA GLU A 87 16.35 -9.47 9.37
C GLU A 87 17.43 -9.12 10.41
N ASN A 88 17.17 -9.45 11.67
CA ASN A 88 18.10 -9.16 12.77
C ASN A 88 18.92 -10.40 13.13
N MET A 89 20.21 -10.40 12.72
CA MET A 89 21.16 -11.47 12.99
C MET A 89 21.26 -11.80 14.49
N LYS A 90 21.34 -10.77 15.35
CA LYS A 90 21.46 -10.97 16.81
C LYS A 90 20.26 -11.68 17.42
N PHE A 91 19.08 -11.47 16.83
CA PHE A 91 17.87 -12.18 17.26
C PHE A 91 17.92 -13.66 16.87
N ALA A 92 18.34 -13.97 15.64
CA ALA A 92 18.51 -15.35 15.19
C ALA A 92 19.54 -16.09 16.04
N GLU A 93 20.70 -15.46 16.36
CA GLU A 93 21.70 -16.02 17.25
C GLU A 93 21.22 -16.22 18.69
N ALA A 94 20.43 -15.28 19.21
CA ALA A 94 19.85 -15.40 20.56
C ALA A 94 18.91 -16.61 20.67
N LEU A 95 18.09 -16.85 19.63
CA LEU A 95 17.21 -18.02 19.55
C LEU A 95 18.02 -19.33 19.48
N GLU A 96 19.06 -19.36 18.63
CA GLU A 96 19.93 -20.54 18.47
C GLU A 96 20.59 -20.92 19.79
N LYS A 97 21.11 -19.95 20.56
CA LYS A 97 21.70 -20.16 21.88
C LYS A 97 20.75 -20.78 22.90
N GLU A 98 19.46 -20.47 22.79
CA GLU A 98 18.38 -21.02 23.65
C GLU A 98 17.80 -22.34 23.10
N GLY A 99 18.29 -22.83 21.95
CA GLY A 99 17.75 -24.03 21.31
C GLY A 99 16.37 -23.85 20.69
N VAL A 100 15.95 -22.62 20.42
CA VAL A 100 14.70 -22.27 19.78
C VAL A 100 14.90 -22.03 18.29
N VAL A 101 14.05 -22.60 17.44
CA VAL A 101 14.25 -22.53 15.99
C VAL A 101 13.76 -21.18 15.45
N PHE A 102 14.62 -20.48 14.71
CA PHE A 102 14.22 -19.32 13.92
C PHE A 102 13.59 -19.80 12.61
N ILE A 103 12.32 -19.46 12.34
CA ILE A 103 11.63 -19.78 11.09
C ILE A 103 12.01 -18.71 10.06
N GLY A 104 13.19 -18.89 9.49
CA GLY A 104 13.85 -17.94 8.59
C GLY A 104 15.20 -18.48 8.13
N PRO A 105 16.02 -17.65 7.47
CA PRO A 105 17.36 -18.02 7.03
C PRO A 105 18.34 -18.08 8.20
N PRO A 106 19.51 -18.74 8.03
CA PRO A 106 20.57 -18.77 9.03
C PRO A 106 21.21 -17.39 9.20
N SER A 107 21.70 -17.10 10.42
CA SER A 107 22.29 -15.81 10.78
C SER A 107 23.41 -15.32 9.85
N PRO A 108 24.33 -16.18 9.33
CA PRO A 108 25.34 -15.74 8.36
C PRO A 108 24.76 -15.24 7.03
N ALA A 109 23.64 -15.80 6.57
CA ALA A 109 22.98 -15.34 5.36
C ALA A 109 22.29 -13.98 5.56
N ILE A 110 21.72 -13.73 6.76
CA ILE A 110 21.17 -12.43 7.13
C ILE A 110 22.29 -11.37 7.14
N GLU A 111 23.42 -11.68 7.75
CA GLU A 111 24.59 -10.78 7.82
C GLU A 111 25.12 -10.45 6.42
N ALA A 112 25.36 -11.49 5.60
CA ALA A 112 25.94 -11.35 4.28
C ALA A 112 25.07 -10.50 3.32
N MET A 113 23.75 -10.60 3.43
CA MET A 113 22.82 -9.87 2.58
C MET A 113 22.39 -8.53 3.17
N GLY A 114 22.60 -8.30 4.47
CA GLY A 114 22.25 -7.05 5.15
C GLY A 114 23.16 -5.87 4.82
N ASP A 115 24.42 -6.11 4.43
CA ASP A 115 25.35 -5.08 3.98
C ASP A 115 25.33 -4.93 2.45
N LYS A 116 25.05 -3.72 1.97
CA LYS A 116 24.88 -3.44 0.53
C LYS A 116 26.12 -3.71 -0.31
N ILE A 117 27.31 -3.45 0.22
CA ILE A 117 28.58 -3.65 -0.50
C ILE A 117 28.90 -5.14 -0.54
N THR A 118 28.80 -5.80 0.59
CA THR A 118 29.04 -7.23 0.71
C THR A 118 28.06 -8.05 -0.13
N SER A 119 26.77 -7.71 -0.08
CA SER A 119 25.74 -8.41 -0.86
C SER A 119 25.95 -8.28 -2.38
N LYS A 120 26.33 -7.07 -2.85
CA LYS A 120 26.63 -6.83 -4.27
C LYS A 120 27.89 -7.58 -4.73
N LYS A 121 28.92 -7.64 -3.87
CA LYS A 121 30.14 -8.41 -4.15
C LYS A 121 29.82 -9.90 -4.26
N LEU A 122 29.11 -10.45 -3.28
CA LEU A 122 28.69 -11.86 -3.29
C LEU A 122 27.80 -12.19 -4.49
N ALA A 123 26.92 -11.27 -4.90
CA ALA A 123 26.12 -11.42 -6.10
C ALA A 123 26.99 -11.51 -7.36
N GLN A 124 28.01 -10.66 -7.50
CA GLN A 124 28.96 -10.72 -8.62
C GLN A 124 29.75 -12.03 -8.63
N GLU A 125 30.25 -12.47 -7.47
CA GLU A 125 30.97 -13.73 -7.31
C GLU A 125 30.10 -14.96 -7.64
N ALA A 126 28.79 -14.86 -7.36
CA ALA A 126 27.79 -15.89 -7.72
C ALA A 126 27.33 -15.83 -9.19
N GLY A 127 27.87 -14.90 -9.98
CA GLY A 127 27.50 -14.72 -11.41
C GLY A 127 26.16 -14.01 -11.62
N VAL A 128 25.67 -13.26 -10.62
CA VAL A 128 24.46 -12.46 -10.74
C VAL A 128 24.76 -11.13 -11.43
N SER A 129 23.94 -10.74 -12.36
CA SER A 129 24.04 -9.46 -13.08
C SER A 129 23.89 -8.29 -12.10
N THR A 130 24.89 -7.44 -11.98
CA THR A 130 24.84 -6.24 -11.14
C THR A 130 24.86 -4.99 -11.96
N VAL A 131 24.29 -3.88 -11.45
CA VAL A 131 24.35 -2.60 -12.15
C VAL A 131 25.82 -2.25 -12.44
N PRO A 132 26.20 -1.96 -13.69
CA PRO A 132 27.54 -1.49 -14.02
C PRO A 132 27.88 -0.27 -13.16
N GLY A 133 29.03 -0.31 -12.50
CA GLY A 133 29.41 0.76 -11.58
C GLY A 133 30.78 0.58 -11.01
N TYR A 134 31.23 1.61 -10.30
CA TYR A 134 32.52 1.62 -9.62
C TYR A 134 32.30 1.60 -8.10
N MET A 135 32.77 0.52 -7.48
CA MET A 135 32.60 0.26 -6.04
C MET A 135 33.83 0.64 -5.23
N GLY A 136 34.86 1.20 -5.86
CA GLY A 136 36.06 1.70 -5.19
C GLY A 136 35.82 3.03 -4.46
N LEU A 137 36.79 3.40 -3.63
CA LEU A 137 36.82 4.74 -3.06
C LEU A 137 37.11 5.76 -4.14
N ILE A 138 36.28 6.80 -4.25
CA ILE A 138 36.43 7.90 -5.18
C ILE A 138 37.04 9.07 -4.41
N ALA A 139 38.22 9.51 -4.83
CA ALA A 139 38.99 10.49 -4.09
C ALA A 139 38.39 11.91 -4.19
N ASP A 140 38.02 12.30 -5.41
CA ASP A 140 37.56 13.66 -5.70
C ASP A 140 36.54 13.70 -6.85
N ALA A 141 36.06 14.91 -7.15
CA ALA A 141 35.05 15.14 -8.16
C ALA A 141 35.57 14.92 -9.61
N ASP A 142 36.89 15.05 -9.86
CA ASP A 142 37.46 14.79 -11.18
C ASP A 142 37.52 13.29 -11.47
N GLU A 143 37.87 12.49 -10.48
CA GLU A 143 37.78 11.03 -10.56
C GLU A 143 36.33 10.57 -10.73
N ALA A 144 35.38 11.20 -10.05
CA ALA A 144 33.94 10.91 -10.20
C ALA A 144 33.46 11.14 -11.64
N VAL A 145 33.88 12.24 -12.27
CA VAL A 145 33.57 12.53 -13.68
C VAL A 145 34.20 11.48 -14.61
N LYS A 146 35.47 11.12 -14.40
CA LYS A 146 36.14 10.09 -15.20
C LYS A 146 35.40 8.75 -15.14
N ILE A 147 35.05 8.30 -13.94
CA ILE A 147 34.29 7.08 -13.72
C ILE A 147 32.92 7.15 -14.36
N SER A 148 32.24 8.29 -14.26
CA SER A 148 30.94 8.51 -14.88
C SER A 148 30.99 8.38 -16.39
N ASN A 149 32.05 8.91 -17.02
CA ASN A 149 32.28 8.76 -18.46
C ASN A 149 32.58 7.30 -18.86
N GLU A 150 33.35 6.55 -18.06
CA GLU A 150 33.61 5.13 -18.31
C GLU A 150 32.34 4.27 -18.21
N ILE A 151 31.45 4.56 -17.25
CA ILE A 151 30.14 3.90 -17.08
C ILE A 151 29.17 4.33 -18.18
N GLY A 152 29.27 5.56 -18.63
CA GLY A 152 28.36 6.22 -19.57
C GLY A 152 27.13 6.82 -18.88
N TYR A 153 26.84 8.10 -19.18
CA TYR A 153 25.67 8.80 -18.64
C TYR A 153 24.34 8.20 -19.10
N PRO A 154 23.24 8.36 -18.31
CA PRO A 154 23.21 8.94 -16.99
C PRO A 154 23.78 7.98 -15.93
N VAL A 155 24.31 8.55 -14.83
CA VAL A 155 24.83 7.81 -13.70
C VAL A 155 24.12 8.20 -12.40
N MET A 156 24.13 7.30 -11.44
CA MET A 156 23.65 7.52 -10.09
C MET A 156 24.83 7.59 -9.13
N ILE A 157 24.96 8.69 -8.44
CA ILE A 157 25.96 8.93 -7.40
C ILE A 157 25.30 8.64 -6.06
N LYS A 158 25.87 7.75 -5.25
CA LYS A 158 25.26 7.26 -4.02
C LYS A 158 26.22 7.29 -2.85
N ALA A 159 25.71 7.67 -1.67
CA ALA A 159 26.42 7.42 -0.41
C ALA A 159 26.45 5.92 -0.10
N SER A 160 27.60 5.44 0.39
CA SER A 160 27.78 4.04 0.82
C SER A 160 26.94 3.70 2.05
N ALA A 161 26.87 4.64 3.01
CA ALA A 161 26.00 4.56 4.16
C ALA A 161 24.69 5.30 3.88
N GLY A 162 23.53 4.72 4.18
CA GLY A 162 22.24 5.39 4.10
C GLY A 162 21.16 4.61 3.36
N GLY A 163 19.91 5.06 3.57
CA GLY A 163 18.69 4.51 2.95
C GLY A 163 17.68 5.62 2.68
N GLY A 164 16.59 5.30 1.98
CA GLY A 164 15.49 6.24 1.75
C GLY A 164 15.80 7.38 0.77
N GLY A 165 16.80 7.24 -0.09
CA GLY A 165 17.12 8.24 -1.13
C GLY A 165 18.00 9.40 -0.68
N LYS A 166 18.42 9.47 0.59
CA LYS A 166 19.38 10.47 1.05
C LYS A 166 20.79 10.17 0.53
N GLY A 167 21.53 11.20 0.12
CA GLY A 167 22.87 11.06 -0.45
C GLY A 167 22.88 10.44 -1.86
N MET A 168 21.78 10.54 -2.61
CA MET A 168 21.66 10.06 -3.98
C MET A 168 21.44 11.23 -4.95
N ARG A 169 22.19 11.24 -6.05
CA ARG A 169 22.06 12.22 -7.13
C ARG A 169 22.18 11.53 -8.48
N ILE A 170 21.33 11.93 -9.43
CA ILE A 170 21.45 11.52 -10.83
C ILE A 170 22.27 12.57 -11.55
N ALA A 171 23.21 12.16 -12.38
CA ALA A 171 23.99 13.05 -13.23
C ALA A 171 23.86 12.62 -14.70
N TRP A 172 23.57 13.59 -15.56
CA TRP A 172 23.40 13.44 -17.00
C TRP A 172 24.59 14.02 -17.77
N SER A 173 25.48 14.74 -17.07
CA SER A 173 26.65 15.41 -17.63
C SER A 173 27.82 15.43 -16.66
N ASP A 174 29.00 15.80 -17.15
CA ASP A 174 30.21 15.96 -16.35
C ASP A 174 30.04 17.01 -15.23
N GLU A 175 29.34 18.12 -15.52
CA GLU A 175 29.04 19.18 -14.56
C GLU A 175 28.15 18.66 -13.43
N GLU A 176 27.05 17.98 -13.79
CA GLU A 176 26.14 17.39 -12.81
C GLU A 176 26.81 16.28 -11.99
N ALA A 177 27.73 15.51 -12.58
CA ALA A 177 28.47 14.49 -11.86
C ALA A 177 29.41 15.09 -10.82
N ARG A 178 30.07 16.21 -11.14
CA ARG A 178 30.93 16.95 -10.23
C ARG A 178 30.17 17.51 -9.04
N ASP A 179 29.09 18.23 -9.30
CA ASP A 179 28.23 18.84 -8.29
C ASP A 179 27.52 17.78 -7.44
N GLY A 180 27.03 16.72 -8.11
CA GLY A 180 26.37 15.60 -7.46
C GLY A 180 27.29 14.85 -6.50
N PHE A 181 28.53 14.61 -6.88
CA PHE A 181 29.53 13.98 -6.02
C PHE A 181 29.77 14.79 -4.74
N GLN A 182 30.03 16.11 -4.88
CA GLN A 182 30.31 16.97 -3.73
C GLN A 182 29.09 17.08 -2.81
N SER A 183 27.91 17.25 -3.38
CA SER A 183 26.65 17.34 -2.61
C SER A 183 26.35 16.03 -1.87
N SER A 184 26.49 14.88 -2.53
CA SER A 184 26.24 13.57 -1.92
C SER A 184 27.24 13.27 -0.80
N LYS A 185 28.51 13.64 -0.98
CA LYS A 185 29.57 13.48 0.02
C LYS A 185 29.28 14.32 1.27
N ASN A 186 28.91 15.58 1.10
CA ASN A 186 28.58 16.48 2.21
C ASN A 186 27.33 15.99 2.99
N GLU A 187 26.30 15.56 2.26
CA GLU A 187 25.07 15.03 2.87
C GLU A 187 25.34 13.72 3.62
N ALA A 188 26.15 12.84 3.05
CA ALA A 188 26.52 11.57 3.67
C ALA A 188 27.32 11.76 4.95
N ALA A 189 28.32 12.64 4.94
CA ALA A 189 29.09 12.98 6.12
C ALA A 189 28.22 13.58 7.23
N ALA A 190 27.31 14.49 6.88
CA ALA A 190 26.42 15.16 7.83
C ALA A 190 25.33 14.24 8.41
N SER A 191 24.78 13.33 7.60
CA SER A 191 23.64 12.50 8.00
C SER A 191 24.03 11.13 8.58
N PHE A 192 25.17 10.57 8.14
CA PHE A 192 25.56 9.18 8.45
C PHE A 192 26.94 9.05 9.07
N GLY A 193 27.74 10.13 9.09
CA GLY A 193 29.12 10.08 9.56
C GLY A 193 30.09 9.29 8.67
N ASP A 194 29.66 8.92 7.46
CA ASP A 194 30.42 8.16 6.45
C ASP A 194 30.29 8.90 5.11
N ASP A 195 31.40 9.40 4.58
CA ASP A 195 31.45 10.21 3.35
C ASP A 195 31.81 9.42 2.09
N ARG A 196 31.83 8.09 2.17
CA ARG A 196 32.14 7.21 1.04
C ARG A 196 31.04 7.26 0.01
N ILE A 197 31.44 7.52 -1.24
CA ILE A 197 30.54 7.62 -2.40
C ILE A 197 30.92 6.53 -3.40
N PHE A 198 29.92 5.97 -4.06
CA PHE A 198 30.09 5.12 -5.23
C PHE A 198 29.19 5.61 -6.38
N ILE A 199 29.54 5.21 -7.60
CA ILE A 199 28.86 5.62 -8.82
C ILE A 199 28.45 4.37 -9.59
N GLU A 200 27.20 4.36 -10.06
CA GLU A 200 26.68 3.28 -10.90
C GLU A 200 25.82 3.83 -12.04
N LYS A 201 25.60 3.00 -13.06
CA LYS A 201 24.70 3.33 -14.17
C LYS A 201 23.31 3.65 -13.64
N PHE A 202 22.73 4.76 -14.08
CA PHE A 202 21.33 5.04 -13.83
C PHE A 202 20.47 4.35 -14.90
N VAL A 203 19.57 3.50 -14.46
CA VAL A 203 18.63 2.79 -15.32
C VAL A 203 17.42 3.68 -15.57
N THR A 204 17.18 4.05 -16.82
CA THR A 204 16.05 4.87 -17.23
C THR A 204 14.79 4.03 -17.38
N GLN A 205 13.62 4.58 -17.00
CA GLN A 205 12.33 3.88 -17.03
C GLN A 205 12.38 2.49 -16.37
N PRO A 206 12.90 2.40 -15.14
CA PRO A 206 13.17 1.13 -14.53
C PRO A 206 11.87 0.44 -14.10
N ARG A 207 11.88 -0.89 -14.20
CA ARG A 207 10.91 -1.74 -13.52
C ARG A 207 11.54 -2.37 -12.30
N HIS A 208 10.78 -2.49 -11.24
CA HIS A 208 11.15 -3.23 -10.05
C HIS A 208 10.52 -4.62 -10.14
N ILE A 209 11.32 -5.61 -10.45
CA ILE A 209 10.89 -7.00 -10.58
C ILE A 209 11.71 -7.86 -9.64
N GLU A 210 11.06 -8.73 -8.93
CA GLU A 210 11.71 -9.55 -7.90
C GLU A 210 11.43 -11.04 -8.08
N ILE A 211 12.36 -11.86 -7.66
CA ILE A 211 12.26 -13.33 -7.74
C ILE A 211 12.07 -13.91 -6.34
N GLN A 212 10.98 -14.65 -6.13
CA GLN A 212 10.78 -15.42 -4.93
C GLN A 212 11.66 -16.66 -4.95
N VAL A 213 12.56 -16.82 -3.97
CA VAL A 213 13.30 -18.05 -3.76
C VAL A 213 12.79 -18.80 -2.53
N LEU A 214 12.96 -20.12 -2.57
CA LEU A 214 12.68 -21.00 -1.43
C LEU A 214 13.74 -22.09 -1.41
N ALA A 215 14.42 -22.26 -0.28
CA ALA A 215 15.49 -23.23 -0.11
C ALA A 215 15.33 -24.02 1.18
N ASP A 216 15.72 -25.30 1.16
CA ASP A 216 15.70 -26.17 2.32
C ASP A 216 17.12 -26.43 2.89
N LYS A 217 17.18 -27.14 4.01
CA LYS A 217 18.43 -27.52 4.67
C LYS A 217 19.14 -28.70 4.00
N HIS A 218 18.57 -29.27 2.93
CA HIS A 218 19.09 -30.43 2.20
C HIS A 218 19.74 -30.05 0.87
N GLY A 219 19.85 -28.73 0.58
CA GLY A 219 20.51 -28.17 -0.60
C GLY A 219 19.58 -27.96 -1.80
N HIS A 220 18.27 -28.22 -1.67
CA HIS A 220 17.31 -27.86 -2.70
C HIS A 220 17.02 -26.35 -2.62
N CYS A 221 17.10 -25.68 -3.76
CA CYS A 221 16.74 -24.28 -3.91
C CYS A 221 16.00 -24.09 -5.22
N VAL A 222 14.78 -23.54 -5.14
CA VAL A 222 13.90 -23.27 -6.27
C VAL A 222 13.50 -21.80 -6.29
N TYR A 223 13.12 -21.31 -7.47
CA TYR A 223 12.45 -20.01 -7.60
C TYR A 223 10.96 -20.19 -7.95
N LEU A 224 10.10 -19.39 -7.34
CA LEU A 224 8.64 -19.42 -7.52
C LEU A 224 8.18 -18.28 -8.44
N HIS A 225 8.94 -18.06 -9.50
CA HIS A 225 8.73 -17.00 -10.49
C HIS A 225 8.86 -15.59 -9.91
N GLU A 226 8.50 -14.61 -10.73
CA GLU A 226 8.65 -13.20 -10.42
C GLU A 226 7.37 -12.54 -9.93
N ARG A 227 7.57 -11.38 -9.28
CA ARG A 227 6.55 -10.37 -9.02
C ARG A 227 6.96 -9.04 -9.66
N GLU A 228 6.02 -8.36 -10.26
CA GLU A 228 6.15 -6.99 -10.75
C GLU A 228 5.73 -6.02 -9.64
N CYS A 229 6.65 -5.19 -9.19
CA CYS A 229 6.46 -4.29 -8.04
C CYS A 229 6.74 -2.82 -8.39
N SER A 230 6.55 -2.44 -9.65
CA SER A 230 6.90 -1.09 -10.14
C SER A 230 5.92 0.00 -9.68
N ILE A 231 4.68 -0.33 -9.31
CA ILE A 231 3.76 0.69 -8.79
C ILE A 231 4.15 1.03 -7.35
N GLN A 232 4.94 2.09 -7.21
CA GLN A 232 5.53 2.52 -5.95
C GLN A 232 5.32 4.00 -5.71
N ARG A 233 5.21 4.39 -4.46
CA ARG A 233 5.23 5.77 -4.01
C ARG A 233 6.36 5.97 -2.99
N ARG A 234 7.32 6.84 -3.29
CA ARG A 234 8.50 7.07 -2.43
C ARG A 234 9.20 5.75 -2.06
N ASN A 235 9.41 4.87 -3.03
CA ASN A 235 9.99 3.53 -2.88
C ASN A 235 9.14 2.54 -2.04
N GLN A 236 7.92 2.89 -1.67
CA GLN A 236 6.98 1.99 -1.03
C GLN A 236 6.07 1.36 -2.10
N LYS A 237 6.06 0.05 -2.18
CA LYS A 237 5.19 -0.73 -3.08
C LYS A 237 3.72 -0.51 -2.71
N VAL A 238 2.84 -0.35 -3.69
CA VAL A 238 1.41 -0.05 -3.51
C VAL A 238 0.53 -1.07 -4.21
N ILE A 239 0.92 -1.49 -5.43
CA ILE A 239 0.25 -2.52 -6.20
C ILE A 239 1.32 -3.45 -6.76
N GLU A 240 1.10 -4.74 -6.62
CA GLU A 240 1.95 -5.80 -7.11
C GLU A 240 1.16 -6.79 -7.95
N GLU A 241 1.83 -7.41 -8.91
CA GLU A 241 1.24 -8.47 -9.72
C GLU A 241 2.23 -9.62 -9.98
N ALA A 242 1.71 -10.79 -10.23
CA ALA A 242 2.46 -11.96 -10.66
C ALA A 242 1.66 -12.73 -11.73
N PRO A 243 2.33 -13.13 -12.84
CA PRO A 243 3.69 -12.78 -13.26
C PRO A 243 3.80 -11.32 -13.73
N SER A 244 5.02 -10.87 -14.12
CA SER A 244 5.21 -9.56 -14.74
C SER A 244 4.64 -9.54 -16.17
N PRO A 245 3.91 -8.47 -16.57
CA PRO A 245 3.44 -8.30 -17.95
C PRO A 245 4.58 -7.99 -18.94
N PHE A 246 5.78 -7.74 -18.43
CA PHE A 246 6.93 -7.31 -19.22
C PHE A 246 7.91 -8.43 -19.56
N LEU A 247 8.10 -9.39 -18.65
CA LEU A 247 9.10 -10.43 -18.83
C LEU A 247 8.65 -11.52 -19.80
N ASP A 248 9.56 -11.94 -20.67
CA ASP A 248 9.42 -13.19 -21.42
C ASP A 248 9.93 -14.40 -20.61
N ALA A 249 9.68 -15.60 -21.13
CA ALA A 249 10.06 -16.84 -20.45
C ALA A 249 11.57 -17.01 -20.30
N ALA A 250 12.37 -16.49 -21.24
CA ALA A 250 13.83 -16.60 -21.21
C ALA A 250 14.42 -15.69 -20.11
N THR A 251 13.97 -14.43 -20.04
CA THR A 251 14.41 -13.48 -19.03
C THR A 251 13.98 -13.95 -17.64
N ARG A 252 12.73 -14.39 -17.47
CA ARG A 252 12.22 -14.99 -16.20
C ARG A 252 13.10 -16.13 -15.72
N LYS A 253 13.45 -17.04 -16.62
CA LYS A 253 14.32 -18.19 -16.32
C LYS A 253 15.70 -17.72 -15.88
N ALA A 254 16.32 -16.81 -16.62
CA ALA A 254 17.65 -16.29 -16.31
C ALA A 254 17.69 -15.59 -14.94
N MET A 255 16.70 -14.75 -14.64
CA MET A 255 16.56 -14.10 -13.33
C MET A 255 16.38 -15.12 -12.21
N GLY A 256 15.53 -16.13 -12.42
CA GLY A 256 15.28 -17.19 -11.44
C GLY A 256 16.54 -18.03 -11.15
N GLU A 257 17.28 -18.42 -12.19
CA GLU A 257 18.53 -19.17 -12.05
C GLU A 257 19.62 -18.37 -11.31
N GLN A 258 19.76 -17.07 -11.61
CA GLN A 258 20.67 -16.18 -10.90
C GLN A 258 20.26 -15.97 -9.44
N ALA A 259 18.96 -15.81 -9.16
CA ALA A 259 18.47 -15.70 -7.78
C ALA A 259 18.76 -16.96 -6.96
N CYS A 260 18.58 -18.15 -7.53
CA CYS A 260 18.94 -19.41 -6.89
C CYS A 260 20.47 -19.57 -6.72
N ALA A 261 21.27 -19.09 -7.69
CA ALA A 261 22.73 -19.12 -7.58
C ALA A 261 23.20 -18.27 -6.40
N LEU A 262 22.68 -17.06 -6.22
CA LEU A 262 22.97 -16.21 -5.07
C LEU A 262 22.55 -16.89 -3.76
N ALA A 263 21.34 -17.42 -3.68
CA ALA A 263 20.83 -18.08 -2.48
C ALA A 263 21.75 -19.25 -2.06
N ARG A 264 22.21 -20.07 -3.02
CA ARG A 264 23.15 -21.16 -2.75
C ARG A 264 24.52 -20.65 -2.30
N ALA A 265 25.03 -19.58 -2.93
CA ALA A 265 26.34 -19.01 -2.60
C ALA A 265 26.42 -18.52 -1.15
N VAL A 266 25.32 -18.05 -0.59
CA VAL A 266 25.23 -17.56 0.80
C VAL A 266 24.68 -18.60 1.78
N GLY A 267 24.48 -19.84 1.35
CA GLY A 267 23.91 -20.91 2.19
C GLY A 267 22.50 -20.61 2.69
N TYR A 268 21.69 -19.95 1.86
CA TYR A 268 20.35 -19.53 2.21
C TYR A 268 19.40 -20.71 2.41
N THR A 269 18.56 -20.64 3.43
CA THR A 269 17.41 -21.53 3.64
C THR A 269 16.18 -20.71 3.97
N SER A 270 14.95 -21.30 3.81
CA SER A 270 13.67 -20.61 3.97
C SER A 270 13.26 -19.79 2.74
N ALA A 271 12.18 -19.01 2.87
CA ALA A 271 11.73 -18.09 1.83
C ALA A 271 12.55 -16.80 1.85
N GLY A 272 12.96 -16.33 0.69
CA GLY A 272 13.66 -15.07 0.48
C GLY A 272 13.32 -14.50 -0.88
N THR A 273 13.70 -13.26 -1.11
CA THR A 273 13.40 -12.56 -2.37
C THR A 273 14.62 -11.82 -2.88
N VAL A 274 14.94 -12.04 -4.14
CA VAL A 274 16.01 -11.31 -4.83
C VAL A 274 15.37 -10.24 -5.70
N GLU A 275 15.64 -8.98 -5.39
CA GLU A 275 15.10 -7.82 -6.10
C GLU A 275 16.02 -7.38 -7.22
N PHE A 276 15.43 -7.07 -8.37
CA PHE A 276 16.12 -6.60 -9.56
C PHE A 276 15.50 -5.32 -10.09
N ILE A 277 16.35 -4.48 -10.68
CA ILE A 277 15.91 -3.40 -11.55
C ILE A 277 16.05 -3.88 -13.00
N VAL A 278 15.00 -3.68 -13.79
CA VAL A 278 14.94 -4.15 -15.20
C VAL A 278 14.73 -2.95 -16.10
N ASP A 279 15.58 -2.82 -17.14
CA ASP A 279 15.47 -1.74 -18.13
C ASP A 279 14.46 -2.05 -19.24
N GLY A 280 14.22 -1.08 -20.14
CA GLY A 280 13.31 -1.23 -21.26
C GLY A 280 13.70 -2.31 -22.28
N ASN A 281 14.95 -2.78 -22.26
CA ASN A 281 15.48 -3.84 -23.11
C ASN A 281 15.48 -5.23 -22.43
N ARG A 282 14.93 -5.33 -21.24
CA ARG A 282 14.93 -6.51 -20.36
C ARG A 282 16.31 -6.90 -19.84
N ASN A 283 17.28 -5.99 -19.83
CA ASN A 283 18.48 -6.19 -19.03
C ASN A 283 18.10 -6.01 -17.57
N PHE A 284 18.56 -6.92 -16.73
CA PHE A 284 18.20 -6.92 -15.31
C PHE A 284 19.45 -6.90 -14.45
N TYR A 285 19.36 -6.22 -13.32
CA TYR A 285 20.47 -5.97 -12.42
C TYR A 285 20.03 -6.12 -10.97
N PHE A 286 20.82 -6.83 -10.19
CA PHE A 286 20.62 -7.05 -8.77
C PHE A 286 20.54 -5.73 -7.99
N LEU A 287 19.53 -5.59 -7.14
CA LEU A 287 19.39 -4.51 -6.18
C LEU A 287 19.78 -4.97 -4.77
N GLU A 288 19.04 -5.93 -4.25
CA GLU A 288 19.21 -6.46 -2.90
C GLU A 288 18.57 -7.85 -2.77
N MET A 289 18.87 -8.55 -1.70
CA MET A 289 18.15 -9.75 -1.31
C MET A 289 17.51 -9.53 0.06
N ASN A 290 16.19 -9.64 0.10
CA ASN A 290 15.43 -9.61 1.34
C ASN A 290 15.41 -11.02 1.96
N THR A 291 16.02 -11.12 3.15
CA THR A 291 16.22 -12.39 3.87
C THR A 291 15.03 -12.75 4.75
N ARG A 292 13.84 -12.58 4.22
CA ARG A 292 12.54 -12.76 4.91
C ARG A 292 11.42 -13.02 3.92
N LEU A 293 10.24 -13.34 4.46
CA LEU A 293 9.01 -13.29 3.69
C LEU A 293 8.70 -11.84 3.30
N GLN A 294 8.25 -11.61 2.08
CA GLN A 294 7.80 -10.30 1.60
C GLN A 294 6.31 -10.07 1.87
N VAL A 295 5.90 -8.80 1.91
CA VAL A 295 4.48 -8.39 2.05
C VAL A 295 3.65 -9.02 0.94
N GLU A 296 4.14 -8.94 -0.30
CA GLU A 296 3.52 -9.34 -1.57
C GLU A 296 3.61 -10.83 -1.91
N HIS A 297 3.98 -11.67 -0.92
CA HIS A 297 4.03 -13.14 -1.12
C HIS A 297 2.69 -13.75 -1.60
N PRO A 298 1.50 -13.18 -1.28
CA PRO A 298 0.22 -13.75 -1.69
C PRO A 298 0.06 -13.91 -3.20
N VAL A 299 0.59 -12.98 -4.03
CA VAL A 299 0.47 -13.11 -5.49
C VAL A 299 1.27 -14.30 -6.03
N THR A 300 2.44 -14.59 -5.44
CA THR A 300 3.20 -15.82 -5.75
C THR A 300 2.44 -17.07 -5.34
N GLU A 301 1.84 -17.07 -4.14
CA GLU A 301 1.04 -18.20 -3.66
C GLU A 301 -0.15 -18.48 -4.58
N LEU A 302 -0.82 -17.44 -5.06
CA LEU A 302 -1.98 -17.56 -5.93
C LEU A 302 -1.64 -18.15 -7.31
N ILE A 303 -0.50 -17.79 -7.90
CA ILE A 303 -0.11 -18.30 -9.22
C ILE A 303 0.58 -19.67 -9.18
N THR A 304 1.14 -20.07 -8.01
CA THR A 304 1.88 -21.35 -7.87
C THR A 304 1.13 -22.39 -7.08
N GLY A 305 0.16 -22.00 -6.26
CA GLY A 305 -0.54 -22.90 -5.34
C GLY A 305 0.27 -23.29 -4.09
N VAL A 306 1.43 -22.67 -3.87
CA VAL A 306 2.33 -22.97 -2.75
C VAL A 306 2.08 -22.00 -1.58
N ASP A 307 1.73 -22.51 -0.39
CA ASP A 307 1.66 -21.70 0.84
C ASP A 307 3.09 -21.49 1.37
N LEU A 308 3.65 -20.29 1.16
CA LEU A 308 5.02 -19.96 1.55
C LEU A 308 5.23 -20.01 3.06
N VAL A 309 4.25 -19.60 3.86
CA VAL A 309 4.34 -19.66 5.33
C VAL A 309 4.39 -21.12 5.80
N GLU A 310 3.57 -21.99 5.21
CA GLU A 310 3.63 -23.44 5.48
C GLU A 310 5.01 -24.00 5.15
N GLN A 311 5.55 -23.67 3.97
CA GLN A 311 6.86 -24.17 3.57
C GLN A 311 7.99 -23.65 4.47
N MET A 312 7.94 -22.37 4.90
CA MET A 312 8.89 -21.84 5.87
C MET A 312 8.89 -22.63 7.19
N ILE A 313 7.72 -22.97 7.70
CA ILE A 313 7.57 -23.76 8.93
C ILE A 313 8.13 -25.18 8.73
N ARG A 314 7.83 -25.83 7.60
CA ARG A 314 8.31 -27.18 7.26
C ARG A 314 9.83 -27.23 7.11
N VAL A 315 10.40 -26.30 6.36
CA VAL A 315 11.86 -26.16 6.19
C VAL A 315 12.55 -25.93 7.53
N ALA A 316 11.99 -25.05 8.36
CA ALA A 316 12.53 -24.79 9.70
C ALA A 316 12.50 -26.05 10.58
N ALA A 317 11.47 -26.88 10.45
CA ALA A 317 11.35 -28.18 11.11
C ALA A 317 12.27 -29.29 10.53
N GLY A 318 13.05 -28.96 9.47
CA GLY A 318 14.00 -29.89 8.84
C GLY A 318 13.44 -30.75 7.72
N GLU A 319 12.22 -30.47 7.24
CA GLU A 319 11.65 -31.17 6.09
C GLU A 319 12.29 -30.68 4.79
N ALA A 320 12.44 -31.56 3.81
CA ALA A 320 12.82 -31.21 2.45
C ALA A 320 11.64 -30.60 1.69
N LEU A 321 11.93 -29.77 0.68
CA LEU A 321 10.90 -29.25 -0.21
C LEU A 321 10.17 -30.41 -0.93
N PRO A 322 8.82 -30.40 -0.97
CA PRO A 322 8.05 -31.48 -1.56
C PRO A 322 7.96 -31.41 -3.09
N PHE A 323 8.63 -30.47 -3.72
CA PHE A 323 8.61 -30.22 -5.17
C PHE A 323 9.98 -29.80 -5.70
N ALA A 324 10.22 -30.08 -6.96
CA ALA A 324 11.38 -29.61 -7.72
C ALA A 324 11.01 -28.39 -8.59
N GLN A 325 12.01 -27.72 -9.20
CA GLN A 325 11.77 -26.56 -10.07
C GLN A 325 10.81 -26.83 -11.23
N GLY A 326 10.84 -28.04 -11.79
CA GLY A 326 9.96 -28.43 -12.92
C GLY A 326 8.49 -28.59 -12.57
N ASP A 327 8.17 -28.72 -11.27
CA ASP A 327 6.80 -28.86 -10.78
C ASP A 327 6.11 -27.50 -10.60
N LEU A 328 6.91 -26.44 -10.45
CA LEU A 328 6.43 -25.08 -10.25
C LEU A 328 6.04 -24.45 -11.59
N LYS A 329 4.75 -24.20 -11.77
CA LYS A 329 4.19 -23.61 -12.98
C LYS A 329 3.38 -22.37 -12.64
N ILE A 330 3.41 -21.39 -13.54
CA ILE A 330 2.52 -20.23 -13.45
C ILE A 330 1.12 -20.67 -13.87
N ASN A 331 0.16 -20.46 -13.00
CA ASN A 331 -1.25 -20.66 -13.25
C ASN A 331 -2.01 -19.34 -13.13
N GLY A 332 -2.48 -18.81 -14.25
CA GLY A 332 -3.22 -17.55 -14.28
C GLY A 332 -2.39 -16.32 -13.92
N TRP A 333 -3.05 -15.33 -13.34
CA TRP A 333 -2.51 -14.03 -12.99
C TRP A 333 -3.06 -13.54 -11.66
N ALA A 334 -2.21 -13.02 -10.80
CA ALA A 334 -2.61 -12.48 -9.50
C ALA A 334 -2.25 -11.01 -9.37
N MET A 335 -3.11 -10.25 -8.69
CA MET A 335 -2.92 -8.85 -8.32
C MET A 335 -3.00 -8.70 -6.81
N GLU A 336 -2.17 -7.83 -6.24
CA GLU A 336 -2.29 -7.37 -4.85
C GLU A 336 -2.42 -5.85 -4.84
N SER A 337 -3.33 -5.34 -4.03
CA SER A 337 -3.46 -3.92 -3.70
C SER A 337 -3.29 -3.74 -2.20
N ARG A 338 -2.32 -2.91 -1.80
CA ARG A 338 -2.09 -2.59 -0.39
C ARG A 338 -3.03 -1.47 0.05
N LEU A 339 -3.99 -1.82 0.87
CA LEU A 339 -4.88 -0.85 1.50
C LEU A 339 -4.19 -0.22 2.71
N TYR A 340 -3.93 1.08 2.62
CA TYR A 340 -3.30 1.88 3.67
C TYR A 340 -4.27 2.90 4.27
N ALA A 341 -4.08 3.17 5.56
CA ALA A 341 -4.70 4.29 6.27
C ALA A 341 -3.96 5.61 5.92
N GLU A 342 -4.03 5.99 4.67
CA GLU A 342 -3.41 7.19 4.09
C GLU A 342 -4.41 7.90 3.19
N ASP A 343 -4.55 9.21 3.35
CA ASP A 343 -5.50 10.01 2.58
C ASP A 343 -4.87 10.49 1.26
N PRO A 344 -5.24 9.93 0.10
CA PRO A 344 -4.64 10.28 -1.18
C PRO A 344 -4.94 11.73 -1.61
N TYR A 345 -6.06 12.31 -1.17
CA TYR A 345 -6.41 13.71 -1.44
C TYR A 345 -5.59 14.71 -0.64
N ARG A 346 -4.89 14.24 0.39
CA ARG A 346 -4.01 15.02 1.25
C ARG A 346 -2.56 14.56 1.11
N ASN A 347 -2.14 14.27 -0.12
CA ASN A 347 -0.81 13.78 -0.44
C ASN A 347 -0.40 12.53 0.37
N PHE A 348 -1.37 11.62 0.60
CA PHE A 348 -1.19 10.37 1.35
C PHE A 348 -0.72 10.59 2.80
N LEU A 349 -1.19 11.64 3.44
CA LEU A 349 -0.96 11.81 4.87
C LEU A 349 -1.58 10.64 5.65
N PRO A 350 -0.87 10.13 6.67
CA PRO A 350 -1.39 9.08 7.54
C PRO A 350 -2.70 9.48 8.22
N SER A 351 -3.60 8.52 8.34
CA SER A 351 -4.88 8.69 9.03
C SER A 351 -5.02 7.66 10.13
N ILE A 352 -5.18 8.12 11.36
CA ILE A 352 -5.36 7.29 12.54
C ILE A 352 -6.80 7.38 13.05
N GLY A 353 -7.23 6.42 13.82
CA GLY A 353 -8.53 6.42 14.47
C GLY A 353 -9.27 5.11 14.35
N ARG A 354 -10.56 5.16 14.69
CA ARG A 354 -11.41 4.00 14.74
C ARG A 354 -12.03 3.69 13.39
N LEU A 355 -11.95 2.44 12.97
CA LEU A 355 -12.69 1.91 11.82
C LEU A 355 -14.17 1.78 12.19
N THR A 356 -14.98 2.78 11.84
CA THR A 356 -16.42 2.77 12.09
C THR A 356 -17.14 1.79 11.18
N ARG A 357 -16.55 1.50 10.01
CA ARG A 357 -16.93 0.45 9.09
C ARG A 357 -15.70 -0.22 8.50
N TYR A 358 -15.71 -1.54 8.51
CA TYR A 358 -14.70 -2.36 7.83
C TYR A 358 -15.37 -3.64 7.35
N ARG A 359 -15.70 -3.67 6.05
CA ARG A 359 -16.34 -4.80 5.39
C ARG A 359 -15.59 -5.10 4.10
N PRO A 360 -14.65 -6.04 4.13
CA PRO A 360 -13.96 -6.48 2.93
C PRO A 360 -14.92 -7.19 1.96
N PRO A 361 -14.54 -7.31 0.68
CA PRO A 361 -15.25 -8.17 -0.25
C PRO A 361 -15.30 -9.59 0.29
N VAL A 362 -16.31 -10.35 -0.12
CA VAL A 362 -16.43 -11.77 0.27
C VAL A 362 -15.25 -12.53 -0.34
N GLU A 363 -14.48 -13.20 0.52
CA GLU A 363 -13.42 -14.07 0.07
C GLU A 363 -14.03 -15.28 -0.67
N ALA A 364 -13.53 -15.54 -1.86
CA ALA A 364 -13.99 -16.64 -2.71
C ALA A 364 -12.81 -17.26 -3.43
N ALA A 365 -12.89 -18.57 -3.68
CA ALA A 365 -11.95 -19.32 -4.49
C ALA A 365 -12.71 -20.22 -5.44
N THR A 366 -12.71 -19.88 -6.73
CA THR A 366 -13.35 -20.63 -7.81
C THR A 366 -12.33 -20.89 -8.91
N ALA A 367 -12.69 -21.74 -9.87
CA ALA A 367 -11.84 -21.99 -11.04
C ALA A 367 -11.63 -20.75 -11.94
N THR A 368 -12.52 -19.76 -11.85
CA THR A 368 -12.54 -18.56 -12.70
C THR A 368 -12.11 -17.30 -11.96
N GLY A 369 -11.96 -17.35 -10.65
CA GLY A 369 -11.52 -16.18 -9.90
C GLY A 369 -11.36 -16.45 -8.41
N VAL A 370 -10.40 -15.76 -7.82
CA VAL A 370 -10.13 -15.76 -6.37
C VAL A 370 -10.15 -14.33 -5.85
N VAL A 371 -10.78 -14.13 -4.71
CA VAL A 371 -10.65 -12.92 -3.89
C VAL A 371 -10.15 -13.33 -2.52
N ARG A 372 -9.03 -12.75 -2.10
CA ARG A 372 -8.39 -12.98 -0.80
C ARG A 372 -8.11 -11.64 -0.11
N ASN A 373 -8.35 -11.59 1.20
CA ASN A 373 -8.10 -10.40 2.01
C ASN A 373 -7.27 -10.76 3.25
N ASP A 374 -5.98 -10.44 3.20
CA ASP A 374 -5.10 -10.58 4.36
C ASP A 374 -5.14 -9.30 5.18
N THR A 375 -5.66 -9.37 6.40
CA THR A 375 -5.90 -8.22 7.27
C THR A 375 -5.54 -8.48 8.72
N GLY A 376 -5.13 -7.42 9.42
CA GLY A 376 -4.88 -7.42 10.86
C GLY A 376 -5.91 -6.61 11.65
N VAL A 377 -6.98 -6.12 11.01
CA VAL A 377 -7.98 -5.24 11.62
C VAL A 377 -9.40 -5.82 11.48
N TYR A 378 -10.35 -5.20 12.15
CA TYR A 378 -11.77 -5.55 12.13
C TYR A 378 -12.63 -4.30 12.34
N GLU A 379 -13.92 -4.37 12.02
CA GLU A 379 -14.88 -3.28 12.25
C GLU A 379 -14.96 -2.93 13.74
N GLY A 380 -14.73 -1.66 14.07
CA GLY A 380 -14.62 -1.17 15.45
C GLY A 380 -13.19 -1.18 16.01
N GLY A 381 -12.22 -1.75 15.30
CA GLY A 381 -10.80 -1.68 15.65
C GLY A 381 -10.23 -0.28 15.43
N GLU A 382 -9.01 -0.06 15.92
CA GLU A 382 -8.32 1.22 15.84
C GLU A 382 -7.03 1.11 15.04
N ILE A 383 -6.77 2.10 14.19
CA ILE A 383 -5.49 2.27 13.50
C ILE A 383 -4.60 3.14 14.38
N SER A 384 -3.51 2.56 14.87
CA SER A 384 -2.57 3.19 15.79
C SER A 384 -1.56 4.08 15.08
N MET A 385 -1.15 5.16 15.74
CA MET A 385 -0.09 6.05 15.27
C MET A 385 1.33 5.45 15.36
N TYR A 386 1.51 4.35 16.07
CA TYR A 386 2.83 3.79 16.40
C TYR A 386 3.37 2.81 15.37
N TYR A 387 2.56 2.34 14.44
CA TYR A 387 2.90 1.25 13.53
C TYR A 387 2.58 1.61 12.08
N ASP A 388 2.93 0.72 11.17
CA ASP A 388 2.65 0.84 9.75
C ASP A 388 1.14 1.05 9.48
N PRO A 389 0.77 1.93 8.53
CA PRO A 389 -0.62 2.26 8.23
C PRO A 389 -1.38 1.17 7.47
N MET A 390 -0.79 0.00 7.23
CA MET A 390 -1.43 -1.07 6.47
C MET A 390 -2.68 -1.61 7.16
N ILE A 391 -3.80 -1.53 6.45
CA ILE A 391 -5.10 -2.05 6.87
C ILE A 391 -5.26 -3.49 6.40
N ALA A 392 -4.98 -3.72 5.12
CA ALA A 392 -5.15 -5.01 4.47
C ALA A 392 -4.34 -5.11 3.18
N LYS A 393 -4.13 -6.36 2.73
CA LYS A 393 -3.71 -6.72 1.38
C LYS A 393 -4.89 -7.37 0.69
N LEU A 394 -5.44 -6.69 -0.30
CA LEU A 394 -6.50 -7.25 -1.13
C LEU A 394 -5.86 -7.89 -2.35
N CYS A 395 -6.08 -9.20 -2.52
CA CYS A 395 -5.52 -9.96 -3.61
C CYS A 395 -6.63 -10.56 -4.48
N THR A 396 -6.41 -10.57 -5.79
CA THR A 396 -7.28 -11.26 -6.74
C THR A 396 -6.45 -12.14 -7.66
N TRP A 397 -7.05 -13.22 -8.13
CA TRP A 397 -6.49 -14.10 -9.14
C TRP A 397 -7.54 -14.44 -10.17
N ALA A 398 -7.12 -14.57 -11.44
CA ALA A 398 -7.95 -15.08 -12.52
C ALA A 398 -7.09 -15.77 -13.58
N PRO A 399 -7.67 -16.50 -14.56
CA PRO A 399 -6.93 -17.14 -15.63
C PRO A 399 -6.10 -16.18 -16.50
N THR A 400 -6.55 -14.94 -16.65
CA THR A 400 -5.85 -13.89 -17.43
C THR A 400 -5.63 -12.61 -16.62
N ARG A 401 -4.66 -11.78 -17.05
CA ARG A 401 -4.38 -10.49 -16.43
C ARG A 401 -5.60 -9.56 -16.46
N ALA A 402 -6.30 -9.50 -17.59
CA ALA A 402 -7.46 -8.64 -17.76
C ALA A 402 -8.59 -9.02 -16.78
N GLU A 403 -8.85 -10.32 -16.62
CA GLU A 403 -9.83 -10.82 -15.66
C GLU A 403 -9.40 -10.60 -14.22
N ALA A 404 -8.10 -10.71 -13.89
CA ALA A 404 -7.57 -10.41 -12.55
C ALA A 404 -7.72 -8.92 -12.20
N ILE A 405 -7.47 -8.01 -13.17
CA ILE A 405 -7.71 -6.56 -13.02
C ILE A 405 -9.20 -6.30 -12.79
N GLU A 406 -10.09 -6.90 -13.59
CA GLU A 406 -11.54 -6.69 -13.41
C GLU A 406 -12.03 -7.25 -12.06
N GLY A 407 -11.51 -8.40 -11.65
CA GLY A 407 -11.75 -8.94 -10.30
C GLY A 407 -11.32 -7.97 -9.20
N MET A 408 -10.16 -7.31 -9.34
CA MET A 408 -9.66 -6.31 -8.39
C MET A 408 -10.54 -5.05 -8.38
N ARG A 409 -10.98 -4.56 -9.54
CA ARG A 409 -11.90 -3.42 -9.66
C ARG A 409 -13.19 -3.66 -8.87
N VAL A 410 -13.82 -4.82 -9.09
CA VAL A 410 -15.05 -5.20 -8.38
C VAL A 410 -14.78 -5.36 -6.88
N ALA A 411 -13.65 -5.97 -6.51
CA ALA A 411 -13.29 -6.15 -5.11
C ALA A 411 -13.06 -4.81 -4.40
N LEU A 412 -12.36 -3.85 -5.03
CA LEU A 412 -12.15 -2.49 -4.51
C LEU A 412 -13.48 -1.71 -4.41
N ASP A 413 -14.38 -1.84 -5.39
CA ASP A 413 -15.70 -1.19 -5.36
C ASP A 413 -16.62 -1.77 -4.28
N THR A 414 -16.43 -3.03 -3.89
CA THR A 414 -17.20 -3.67 -2.81
C THR A 414 -16.60 -3.48 -1.42
N PHE A 415 -15.35 -3.03 -1.31
CA PHE A 415 -14.67 -2.86 -0.03
C PHE A 415 -15.15 -1.60 0.70
N GLU A 416 -15.81 -1.76 1.84
CA GLU A 416 -16.29 -0.64 2.66
C GLU A 416 -15.31 -0.36 3.81
N VAL A 417 -14.76 0.86 3.82
CA VAL A 417 -13.92 1.39 4.92
C VAL A 417 -14.40 2.78 5.26
N GLU A 418 -14.68 3.04 6.55
CA GLU A 418 -15.08 4.36 7.04
C GLU A 418 -14.50 4.63 8.43
N GLY A 419 -14.41 5.91 8.79
CA GLY A 419 -13.88 6.39 10.07
C GLY A 419 -12.49 6.99 9.97
N ILE A 420 -11.74 6.63 8.93
CA ILE A 420 -10.39 7.13 8.64
C ILE A 420 -10.22 7.45 7.15
N GLY A 421 -9.22 8.25 6.79
CA GLY A 421 -8.75 8.37 5.40
C GLY A 421 -8.05 7.08 4.96
N HIS A 422 -8.21 6.70 3.69
CA HIS A 422 -7.65 5.48 3.13
C HIS A 422 -7.41 5.62 1.62
N ASN A 423 -6.51 4.85 1.07
CA ASN A 423 -6.09 4.94 -0.33
C ASN A 423 -6.96 4.16 -1.34
N LEU A 424 -8.10 3.57 -0.95
CA LEU A 424 -9.00 2.84 -1.87
C LEU A 424 -9.32 3.61 -3.16
N PRO A 425 -9.65 4.93 -3.14
CA PRO A 425 -9.95 5.67 -4.37
C PRO A 425 -8.76 5.69 -5.34
N PHE A 426 -7.55 5.83 -4.80
CA PHE A 426 -6.32 5.82 -5.59
C PHE A 426 -6.04 4.43 -6.18
N LEU A 427 -6.19 3.35 -5.40
CA LEU A 427 -6.04 1.98 -5.89
C LEU A 427 -7.00 1.69 -7.05
N SER A 428 -8.27 2.10 -6.91
CA SER A 428 -9.26 1.94 -7.99
C SER A 428 -8.90 2.75 -9.24
N ALA A 429 -8.38 3.98 -9.06
CA ALA A 429 -7.95 4.83 -10.18
C ALA A 429 -6.79 4.21 -10.96
N VAL A 430 -5.81 3.62 -10.27
CA VAL A 430 -4.68 2.94 -10.92
C VAL A 430 -5.15 1.71 -11.70
N MET A 431 -6.10 0.92 -11.15
CA MET A 431 -6.65 -0.26 -11.84
C MET A 431 -7.38 0.08 -13.15
N ASP A 432 -7.92 1.30 -13.27
CA ASP A 432 -8.58 1.78 -14.49
C ASP A 432 -7.63 2.57 -15.40
N HIS A 433 -6.41 2.86 -14.96
CA HIS A 433 -5.48 3.68 -15.73
C HIS A 433 -4.98 2.95 -16.98
N PRO A 434 -5.05 3.56 -18.20
CA PRO A 434 -4.68 2.90 -19.45
C PRO A 434 -3.27 2.28 -19.43
N ARG A 435 -2.27 3.02 -18.97
CA ARG A 435 -0.89 2.50 -18.87
C ARG A 435 -0.78 1.28 -17.97
N PHE A 436 -1.56 1.22 -16.87
CA PHE A 436 -1.59 0.06 -15.99
C PHE A 436 -2.23 -1.14 -16.69
N VAL A 437 -3.38 -0.93 -17.33
CA VAL A 437 -4.11 -1.97 -18.09
C VAL A 437 -3.24 -2.55 -19.21
N GLU A 438 -2.50 -1.70 -19.93
CA GLU A 438 -1.56 -2.10 -20.99
C GLU A 438 -0.28 -2.76 -20.45
N GLY A 439 0.00 -2.65 -19.15
CA GLY A 439 1.24 -3.12 -18.54
C GLY A 439 2.46 -2.21 -18.83
N ALA A 440 2.24 -0.98 -19.28
CA ALA A 440 3.28 0.02 -19.55
C ALA A 440 3.68 0.78 -18.28
N ILE A 441 4.09 0.05 -17.24
CA ILE A 441 4.38 0.56 -15.90
C ILE A 441 5.89 0.69 -15.65
N THR A 442 6.26 1.66 -14.83
CA THR A 442 7.64 1.91 -14.36
C THR A 442 7.60 2.36 -12.91
N THR A 443 8.74 2.41 -12.23
CA THR A 443 8.80 2.92 -10.84
C THR A 443 8.46 4.42 -10.75
N ALA A 444 8.47 5.15 -11.86
CA ALA A 444 8.07 6.55 -11.95
C ALA A 444 6.57 6.75 -12.23
N PHE A 445 5.80 5.67 -12.46
CA PHE A 445 4.40 5.73 -12.87
C PHE A 445 3.56 6.73 -12.07
N ILE A 446 3.60 6.66 -10.74
CA ILE A 446 2.78 7.54 -9.89
C ILE A 446 3.21 9.01 -10.02
N ALA A 447 4.52 9.27 -10.09
CA ALA A 447 5.03 10.64 -10.24
C ALA A 447 4.72 11.24 -11.62
N GLU A 448 4.72 10.40 -12.67
CA GLU A 448 4.40 10.81 -14.04
C GLU A 448 2.91 11.07 -14.25
N GLU A 449 2.05 10.20 -13.74
CA GLU A 449 0.60 10.25 -13.96
C GLU A 449 -0.14 11.15 -12.95
N TYR A 450 0.46 11.39 -11.78
CA TYR A 450 -0.12 12.23 -10.72
C TYR A 450 0.89 13.27 -10.21
N PRO A 451 1.43 14.16 -11.09
CA PRO A 451 2.48 15.12 -10.70
C PRO A 451 2.02 16.13 -9.65
N GLU A 452 0.73 16.53 -9.70
CA GLU A 452 0.09 17.43 -8.73
C GLU A 452 -0.54 16.66 -7.53
N GLY A 453 -0.23 15.38 -7.39
CA GLY A 453 -0.91 14.49 -6.45
C GLY A 453 -2.27 14.01 -6.95
N PHE A 454 -2.90 13.11 -6.19
CA PHE A 454 -4.18 12.53 -6.55
C PHE A 454 -5.33 13.50 -6.25
N GLN A 455 -6.06 13.90 -7.28
CA GLN A 455 -7.20 14.83 -7.20
C GLN A 455 -8.57 14.13 -7.32
N GLY A 456 -8.59 12.79 -7.34
CA GLY A 456 -9.78 11.99 -7.61
C GLY A 456 -9.92 11.63 -9.08
N VAL A 457 -11.00 10.92 -9.38
CA VAL A 457 -11.32 10.46 -10.73
C VAL A 457 -12.50 11.26 -11.27
N THR A 458 -12.32 11.82 -12.47
CA THR A 458 -13.40 12.41 -13.26
C THR A 458 -13.95 11.36 -14.20
N LEU A 459 -15.23 10.98 -14.03
CA LEU A 459 -15.86 9.99 -14.89
C LEU A 459 -16.19 10.58 -16.25
N PRO A 460 -15.99 9.85 -17.36
CA PRO A 460 -16.45 10.26 -18.68
C PRO A 460 -17.97 10.25 -18.77
N MET A 461 -18.56 11.05 -19.68
CA MET A 461 -20.01 11.28 -19.79
C MET A 461 -20.82 9.98 -19.88
N GLY A 462 -20.32 8.95 -20.57
CA GLY A 462 -21.02 7.66 -20.65
C GLY A 462 -21.17 6.97 -19.30
N GLN A 463 -20.14 6.99 -18.47
CA GLN A 463 -20.19 6.46 -17.10
C GLN A 463 -21.00 7.36 -16.16
N LEU A 464 -20.89 8.69 -16.31
CA LEU A 464 -21.71 9.65 -15.56
C LEU A 464 -23.20 9.40 -15.78
N ARG A 465 -23.64 9.12 -17.02
CA ARG A 465 -25.03 8.79 -17.32
C ARG A 465 -25.49 7.49 -16.65
N LYS A 466 -24.65 6.45 -16.63
CA LYS A 466 -24.98 5.22 -15.91
C LYS A 466 -25.14 5.48 -14.40
N VAL A 467 -24.26 6.28 -13.80
CA VAL A 467 -24.37 6.68 -12.39
C VAL A 467 -25.62 7.55 -12.16
N ALA A 468 -25.93 8.48 -13.06
CA ALA A 468 -27.13 9.31 -12.98
C ALA A 468 -28.40 8.48 -13.06
N ALA A 469 -28.47 7.51 -13.98
CA ALA A 469 -29.60 6.59 -14.10
C ALA A 469 -29.78 5.75 -12.82
N ALA A 470 -28.70 5.19 -12.31
CA ALA A 470 -28.70 4.43 -11.06
C ALA A 470 -29.18 5.29 -9.87
N ALA A 471 -28.64 6.52 -9.72
CA ALA A 471 -29.02 7.43 -8.64
C ALA A 471 -30.50 7.86 -8.74
N ALA A 472 -31.00 8.13 -9.94
CA ALA A 472 -32.40 8.49 -10.19
C ALA A 472 -33.34 7.34 -9.82
N ALA A 473 -33.03 6.11 -10.26
CA ALA A 473 -33.78 4.90 -9.91
C ALA A 473 -33.80 4.65 -8.40
N MET A 474 -32.63 4.72 -7.73
CA MET A 474 -32.50 4.58 -6.29
C MET A 474 -33.27 5.66 -5.52
N ASN A 475 -33.20 6.92 -5.98
CA ASN A 475 -33.96 8.02 -5.38
C ASN A 475 -35.48 7.79 -5.48
N ARG A 476 -35.95 7.31 -6.63
CA ARG A 476 -37.39 6.97 -6.82
C ARG A 476 -37.83 5.90 -5.81
N VAL A 477 -37.04 4.85 -5.60
CA VAL A 477 -37.30 3.81 -4.57
C VAL A 477 -37.40 4.45 -3.18
N ALA A 478 -36.47 5.34 -2.82
CA ALA A 478 -36.44 6.03 -1.54
C ALA A 478 -37.69 6.96 -1.39
N GLU A 479 -38.07 7.70 -2.41
CA GLU A 479 -39.21 8.62 -2.38
C GLU A 479 -40.54 7.85 -2.31
N ILE A 480 -40.71 6.75 -3.05
CA ILE A 480 -41.91 5.89 -2.94
C ILE A 480 -42.03 5.31 -1.52
N ARG A 481 -40.91 4.87 -0.92
CA ARG A 481 -40.93 4.41 0.47
C ARG A 481 -41.37 5.51 1.44
N ARG A 482 -40.89 6.75 1.24
CA ARG A 482 -41.32 7.92 2.03
C ARG A 482 -42.78 8.26 1.82
N ALA A 483 -43.31 8.14 0.60
CA ALA A 483 -44.70 8.40 0.29
C ALA A 483 -45.66 7.43 1.00
N ARG A 484 -45.19 6.21 1.30
CA ARG A 484 -45.96 5.15 1.98
C ARG A 484 -45.93 5.21 3.52
N ILE A 485 -45.30 6.21 4.12
CA ILE A 485 -45.25 6.38 5.59
C ILE A 485 -46.69 6.75 6.05
N SER A 486 -47.23 5.95 6.98
CA SER A 486 -48.55 6.22 7.60
C SER A 486 -48.45 7.30 8.69
N GLY A 487 -49.59 7.86 9.10
CA GLY A 487 -49.69 8.88 10.15
C GLY A 487 -49.28 10.29 9.70
N THR A 488 -49.34 10.58 8.41
CA THR A 488 -49.11 11.93 7.88
C THR A 488 -50.24 12.88 8.27
N LEU A 489 -49.88 14.12 8.62
CA LEU A 489 -50.86 15.14 8.98
C LEU A 489 -51.74 15.47 7.75
N GLY A 490 -53.08 15.37 7.90
CA GLY A 490 -54.05 15.70 6.86
C GLY A 490 -54.31 14.63 5.81
N ASN A 491 -53.76 13.39 5.98
CA ASN A 491 -53.96 12.26 5.06
C ASN A 491 -53.68 12.55 3.58
N HIS A 492 -52.75 13.48 3.30
CA HIS A 492 -52.35 13.77 1.93
C HIS A 492 -51.49 12.62 1.37
N GLU A 493 -51.97 12.02 0.29
CA GLU A 493 -51.18 11.07 -0.49
C GLU A 493 -50.06 11.83 -1.23
N ARG A 494 -48.83 11.53 -0.93
CA ARG A 494 -47.67 12.12 -1.59
C ARG A 494 -47.45 11.45 -2.94
N HIS A 495 -47.66 12.21 -4.01
CA HIS A 495 -47.35 11.75 -5.36
C HIS A 495 -45.86 11.90 -5.67
N VAL A 496 -45.23 10.82 -6.16
CA VAL A 496 -43.84 10.81 -6.63
C VAL A 496 -43.84 10.92 -8.14
N GLY A 497 -43.40 12.06 -8.67
CA GLY A 497 -43.30 12.29 -10.10
C GLY A 497 -42.18 11.50 -10.78
N ASP A 498 -42.18 11.50 -12.11
CA ASP A 498 -41.23 10.77 -12.93
C ASP A 498 -40.10 11.65 -13.49
N ASP A 499 -40.23 12.98 -13.41
CA ASP A 499 -39.28 13.96 -13.94
C ASP A 499 -38.28 14.39 -12.84
N TRP A 500 -36.99 14.24 -13.11
CA TRP A 500 -35.94 14.54 -12.18
C TRP A 500 -34.76 15.25 -12.84
N VAL A 501 -33.98 15.99 -12.06
CA VAL A 501 -32.69 16.57 -12.44
C VAL A 501 -31.62 15.98 -11.55
N VAL A 502 -30.65 15.33 -12.16
CA VAL A 502 -29.50 14.71 -11.46
C VAL A 502 -28.27 15.61 -11.62
N GLY A 503 -27.85 16.21 -10.51
CA GLY A 503 -26.63 17.04 -10.46
C GLY A 503 -25.45 16.23 -9.95
N LEU A 504 -24.40 16.08 -10.74
CA LEU A 504 -23.15 15.38 -10.37
C LEU A 504 -21.99 15.92 -11.20
N GLN A 505 -20.81 16.01 -10.59
CA GLN A 505 -19.54 16.42 -11.24
C GLN A 505 -19.66 17.76 -12.02
N GLY A 506 -20.50 18.70 -11.50
CA GLY A 506 -20.74 20.00 -12.16
C GLY A 506 -21.79 19.98 -13.26
N GLU A 507 -22.25 18.81 -13.68
CA GLU A 507 -23.28 18.64 -14.71
C GLU A 507 -24.67 18.51 -14.10
N GLU A 508 -25.69 19.01 -14.81
CA GLU A 508 -27.11 18.78 -14.52
C GLU A 508 -27.74 17.97 -15.65
N ILE A 509 -28.17 16.76 -15.35
CA ILE A 509 -28.73 15.81 -16.32
C ILE A 509 -30.23 15.68 -16.06
N VAL A 510 -31.04 16.09 -17.01
CA VAL A 510 -32.50 15.94 -16.95
C VAL A 510 -32.87 14.50 -17.32
N VAL A 511 -33.70 13.87 -16.49
CA VAL A 511 -34.09 12.47 -16.70
C VAL A 511 -35.59 12.29 -16.43
N LYS A 512 -36.18 11.36 -17.17
CA LYS A 512 -37.55 10.87 -16.94
C LYS A 512 -37.53 9.38 -16.66
N ILE A 513 -38.17 8.94 -15.58
CA ILE A 513 -38.14 7.56 -15.12
C ILE A 513 -39.44 6.86 -15.49
N ALA A 514 -39.36 5.80 -16.27
CA ALA A 514 -40.44 4.85 -16.51
C ALA A 514 -40.11 3.56 -15.71
N ALA A 515 -40.82 3.32 -14.62
CA ALA A 515 -40.60 2.14 -13.78
C ALA A 515 -41.68 1.08 -14.04
N ASP A 516 -41.26 -0.17 -14.00
CA ASP A 516 -42.09 -1.35 -14.03
C ASP A 516 -41.85 -2.25 -12.82
N ARG A 517 -42.31 -3.50 -12.88
CA ARG A 517 -42.18 -4.48 -11.80
C ARG A 517 -40.72 -4.89 -11.54
N ASP A 518 -39.90 -4.93 -12.58
CA ASP A 518 -38.59 -5.54 -12.56
C ASP A 518 -37.43 -4.52 -12.50
N GLY A 519 -37.75 -3.20 -12.68
CA GLY A 519 -36.73 -2.17 -12.64
C GLY A 519 -37.25 -0.78 -13.11
N ALA A 520 -36.35 0.01 -13.66
CA ALA A 520 -36.67 1.33 -14.19
C ALA A 520 -35.87 1.59 -15.50
N THR A 521 -36.56 2.19 -16.49
CA THR A 521 -35.91 2.76 -17.65
C THR A 521 -35.78 4.27 -17.42
N VAL A 522 -34.59 4.78 -17.47
CA VAL A 522 -34.26 6.18 -17.28
C VAL A 522 -33.95 6.80 -18.64
N HIS A 523 -34.84 7.69 -19.09
CA HIS A 523 -34.74 8.39 -20.36
C HIS A 523 -34.03 9.73 -20.17
N PHE A 524 -33.14 10.07 -21.07
CA PHE A 524 -32.41 11.34 -21.11
C PHE A 524 -33.04 12.28 -22.18
N ASP A 525 -32.74 13.57 -22.07
CA ASP A 525 -33.27 14.61 -22.98
C ASP A 525 -32.79 14.48 -24.44
N ASP A 526 -31.65 13.80 -24.67
CA ASP A 526 -31.12 13.50 -26.00
C ASP A 526 -31.76 12.27 -26.68
N GLY A 527 -32.75 11.65 -26.04
CA GLY A 527 -33.46 10.47 -26.53
C GLY A 527 -32.80 9.14 -26.21
N THR A 528 -31.62 9.14 -25.56
CA THR A 528 -31.01 7.90 -25.06
C THR A 528 -31.69 7.42 -23.78
N SER A 529 -31.50 6.16 -23.42
CA SER A 529 -32.02 5.62 -22.15
C SER A 529 -31.13 4.54 -21.60
N HIS A 530 -31.18 4.32 -20.28
CA HIS A 530 -30.57 3.21 -19.59
C HIS A 530 -31.61 2.40 -18.81
N ARG A 531 -31.54 1.09 -18.90
CA ARG A 531 -32.29 0.16 -18.08
C ARG A 531 -31.56 -0.13 -16.80
N VAL A 532 -32.18 0.10 -15.64
CA VAL A 532 -31.61 -0.15 -14.31
C VAL A 532 -32.45 -1.18 -13.58
N THR A 533 -31.81 -2.27 -13.14
CA THR A 533 -32.42 -3.24 -12.23
C THR A 533 -31.59 -3.37 -10.96
N SER A 534 -32.24 -3.55 -9.81
CA SER A 534 -31.56 -3.63 -8.52
C SER A 534 -32.50 -4.10 -7.42
N ASP A 535 -31.94 -4.78 -6.43
CA ASP A 535 -32.58 -5.13 -5.17
C ASP A 535 -32.26 -4.14 -4.03
N TRP A 536 -31.53 -3.07 -4.35
CA TRP A 536 -31.12 -2.07 -3.35
C TRP A 536 -32.31 -1.44 -2.62
N ALA A 537 -32.17 -1.33 -1.30
CA ALA A 537 -33.12 -0.65 -0.44
C ALA A 537 -32.46 0.50 0.33
N PRO A 538 -33.20 1.60 0.63
CA PRO A 538 -32.69 2.70 1.42
C PRO A 538 -32.09 2.26 2.76
N GLY A 539 -30.84 2.67 3.02
CA GLY A 539 -30.06 2.29 4.19
C GLY A 539 -28.98 1.24 3.91
N GLN A 540 -29.02 0.56 2.78
CA GLN A 540 -27.92 -0.30 2.34
C GLN A 540 -26.78 0.56 1.83
N PRO A 541 -25.54 0.37 2.33
CA PRO A 541 -24.38 1.18 1.95
C PRO A 541 -23.75 0.75 0.64
N LEU A 542 -24.12 -0.44 0.14
CA LEU A 542 -23.66 -0.99 -1.12
C LEU A 542 -24.87 -1.29 -2.00
N ALA A 543 -24.87 -0.72 -3.21
CA ALA A 543 -25.85 -1.01 -4.25
C ALA A 543 -25.19 -1.86 -5.33
N ARG A 544 -25.74 -3.05 -5.57
CA ARG A 544 -25.42 -3.88 -6.73
C ARG A 544 -26.55 -3.70 -7.71
N LEU A 545 -26.22 -3.20 -8.89
CA LEU A 545 -27.19 -2.89 -9.93
C LEU A 545 -26.75 -3.56 -11.23
N ASP A 546 -27.70 -3.76 -12.10
CA ASP A 546 -27.45 -4.01 -13.50
C ASP A 546 -27.90 -2.79 -14.30
N VAL A 547 -27.02 -2.27 -15.15
CA VAL A 547 -27.33 -1.16 -16.06
C VAL A 547 -27.09 -1.64 -17.49
N ASP A 548 -28.15 -1.86 -18.25
CA ASP A 548 -28.13 -2.38 -19.62
C ASP A 548 -27.46 -3.76 -19.77
N GLY A 549 -27.56 -4.63 -18.77
CA GLY A 549 -26.91 -5.94 -18.74
C GLY A 549 -25.48 -5.93 -18.21
N GLU A 550 -24.96 -4.76 -17.78
CA GLU A 550 -23.65 -4.65 -17.17
C GLU A 550 -23.76 -4.52 -15.64
N PRO A 551 -23.06 -5.34 -14.86
CA PRO A 551 -23.07 -5.22 -13.41
C PRO A 551 -22.32 -3.96 -12.95
N VAL A 552 -22.96 -3.17 -12.10
CA VAL A 552 -22.41 -1.94 -11.51
C VAL A 552 -22.46 -2.03 -9.99
N VAL A 553 -21.38 -1.71 -9.33
CA VAL A 553 -21.30 -1.65 -7.87
C VAL A 553 -21.04 -0.23 -7.42
N LEU A 554 -21.92 0.27 -6.56
CA LEU A 554 -21.84 1.63 -6.01
C LEU A 554 -21.80 1.57 -4.48
N LYS A 555 -20.83 2.25 -3.86
CA LYS A 555 -20.88 2.56 -2.43
C LYS A 555 -21.76 3.80 -2.25
N VAL A 556 -22.79 3.68 -1.43
CA VAL A 556 -23.88 4.66 -1.31
C VAL A 556 -23.93 5.23 0.09
N GLY A 557 -23.66 6.52 0.20
CA GLY A 557 -23.90 7.31 1.41
C GLY A 557 -25.08 8.27 1.18
N LYS A 558 -25.95 8.47 2.17
CA LYS A 558 -27.02 9.44 2.07
C LYS A 558 -26.51 10.85 2.32
N ILE A 559 -26.88 11.78 1.44
CA ILE A 559 -26.67 13.22 1.63
C ILE A 559 -28.01 13.97 1.48
N PRO A 560 -28.11 15.25 1.85
CA PRO A 560 -29.30 16.05 1.55
C PRO A 560 -29.59 16.06 0.05
N SER A 561 -30.85 15.72 -0.32
CA SER A 561 -31.34 15.65 -1.70
C SER A 561 -30.54 14.74 -2.64
N GLY A 562 -30.05 13.59 -2.13
CA GLY A 562 -29.35 12.63 -2.98
C GLY A 562 -28.41 11.68 -2.25
N PHE A 563 -27.29 11.37 -2.91
CA PHE A 563 -26.34 10.35 -2.46
C PHE A 563 -24.88 10.81 -2.65
N ARG A 564 -24.01 10.39 -1.75
CA ARG A 564 -22.57 10.30 -2.03
C ARG A 564 -22.33 8.94 -2.65
N ILE A 565 -21.90 8.91 -3.89
CA ILE A 565 -21.65 7.68 -4.65
C ILE A 565 -20.14 7.56 -4.89
N ARG A 566 -19.57 6.40 -4.52
CA ARG A 566 -18.17 6.08 -4.78
C ARG A 566 -18.11 4.82 -5.64
N THR A 567 -17.41 4.91 -6.76
CA THR A 567 -17.22 3.82 -7.72
C THR A 567 -16.01 4.11 -8.61
N ARG A 568 -15.24 3.12 -8.97
CA ARG A 568 -14.06 3.23 -9.87
C ARG A 568 -13.10 4.39 -9.50
N GLY A 569 -12.91 4.63 -8.21
CA GLY A 569 -12.06 5.72 -7.70
C GLY A 569 -12.71 7.10 -7.67
N ALA A 570 -13.86 7.29 -8.29
CA ALA A 570 -14.63 8.54 -8.20
C ALA A 570 -15.38 8.64 -6.87
N ASP A 571 -15.50 9.85 -6.34
CA ASP A 571 -16.26 10.19 -5.13
C ASP A 571 -17.20 11.35 -5.45
N LEU A 572 -18.45 11.02 -5.76
CA LEU A 572 -19.43 11.94 -6.33
C LEU A 572 -20.50 12.33 -5.31
N LYS A 573 -20.75 13.62 -5.17
CA LYS A 573 -21.98 14.13 -4.56
C LYS A 573 -23.06 14.21 -5.65
N VAL A 574 -24.00 13.27 -5.63
CA VAL A 574 -25.06 13.14 -6.61
C VAL A 574 -26.36 13.68 -6.03
N HIS A 575 -26.80 14.82 -6.49
CA HIS A 575 -28.06 15.42 -6.09
C HIS A 575 -29.18 15.01 -7.06
N VAL A 576 -30.26 14.43 -6.53
CA VAL A 576 -31.43 14.06 -7.30
C VAL A 576 -32.60 14.95 -6.85
N ARG A 577 -33.03 15.86 -7.69
CA ARG A 577 -33.97 16.93 -7.38
C ARG A 577 -35.17 16.90 -8.35
N THR A 578 -36.31 17.34 -7.89
CA THR A 578 -37.41 17.70 -8.83
C THR A 578 -36.97 18.90 -9.68
N PRO A 579 -37.55 19.14 -10.88
CA PRO A 579 -37.21 20.31 -11.69
C PRO A 579 -37.28 21.62 -10.90
N ARG A 580 -38.31 21.79 -10.07
CA ARG A 580 -38.48 23.00 -9.24
C ARG A 580 -37.37 23.11 -8.15
N GLN A 581 -36.98 22.00 -7.53
CA GLN A 581 -35.89 22.02 -6.56
C GLN A 581 -34.54 22.34 -7.21
N ALA A 582 -34.29 21.87 -8.44
CA ALA A 582 -33.10 22.20 -9.19
C ALA A 582 -33.03 23.69 -9.53
N GLU A 583 -34.13 24.27 -10.00
CA GLU A 583 -34.25 25.71 -10.25
C GLU A 583 -33.94 26.54 -9.00
N LEU A 584 -34.49 26.17 -7.84
CA LEU A 584 -34.27 26.88 -6.58
C LEU A 584 -32.83 26.67 -6.06
N ALA A 585 -32.24 25.52 -6.29
CA ALA A 585 -30.87 25.22 -5.87
C ALA A 585 -29.81 26.10 -6.55
N ARG A 586 -30.06 26.52 -7.81
CA ARG A 586 -29.21 27.46 -8.55
C ARG A 586 -29.16 28.86 -7.92
N LEU A 587 -30.16 29.21 -7.09
CA LEU A 587 -30.26 30.49 -6.39
C LEU A 587 -29.52 30.47 -5.03
N MET A 588 -29.08 29.29 -4.56
CA MET A 588 -28.39 29.19 -3.27
C MET A 588 -26.96 29.72 -3.38
N PRO A 589 -26.52 30.60 -2.45
CA PRO A 589 -25.17 31.10 -2.44
C PRO A 589 -24.16 29.97 -2.08
N GLU A 590 -23.03 30.00 -2.72
CA GLU A 590 -21.91 29.11 -2.36
C GLU A 590 -21.38 29.47 -0.96
N LYS A 591 -21.23 28.45 -0.10
CA LYS A 591 -20.58 28.60 1.19
C LYS A 591 -19.07 28.74 0.98
N GLN A 592 -18.55 29.90 1.32
CA GLN A 592 -17.09 30.09 1.38
C GLN A 592 -16.51 29.30 2.56
N PRO A 593 -15.43 28.51 2.36
CA PRO A 593 -14.73 27.89 3.48
C PRO A 593 -14.17 28.96 4.43
N PRO A 594 -14.02 28.64 5.72
CA PRO A 594 -13.37 29.57 6.66
C PRO A 594 -11.94 29.88 6.21
N ASP A 595 -11.54 31.14 6.30
CA ASP A 595 -10.16 31.54 6.03
C ASP A 595 -9.24 31.09 7.18
N THR A 596 -8.46 30.06 6.93
CA THR A 596 -7.46 29.52 7.85
C THR A 596 -6.03 29.96 7.52
N SER A 597 -5.85 30.85 6.54
CA SER A 597 -4.55 31.27 6.01
C SER A 597 -3.61 31.94 7.03
N LYS A 598 -4.14 32.31 8.19
CA LYS A 598 -3.37 32.86 9.32
C LYS A 598 -2.81 31.82 10.28
N TYR A 599 -3.13 30.55 10.07
CA TYR A 599 -2.72 29.49 10.98
C TYR A 599 -1.97 28.38 10.24
N LEU A 600 -0.89 27.89 10.82
CA LEU A 600 -0.35 26.58 10.49
C LEU A 600 -1.10 25.58 11.36
N LEU A 601 -1.98 24.82 10.75
CA LEU A 601 -2.73 23.76 11.40
C LEU A 601 -2.01 22.42 11.27
N CYS A 602 -2.17 21.55 12.27
CA CYS A 602 -1.65 20.20 12.21
C CYS A 602 -2.47 19.38 11.19
N PRO A 603 -1.86 18.92 10.09
CA PRO A 603 -2.63 18.26 9.03
C PRO A 603 -3.02 16.82 9.38
N MET A 604 -2.37 16.23 10.39
CA MET A 604 -2.58 14.83 10.80
C MET A 604 -2.25 14.66 12.28
N PRO A 605 -2.82 13.68 12.99
CA PRO A 605 -2.40 13.42 14.36
C PRO A 605 -0.95 12.93 14.38
N GLY A 606 -0.13 13.49 15.24
CA GLY A 606 1.29 13.14 15.29
C GLY A 606 2.05 13.79 16.43
N LEU A 607 3.32 13.46 16.51
CA LEU A 607 4.27 14.01 17.48
C LEU A 607 5.06 15.13 16.81
N VAL A 608 5.13 16.29 17.45
CA VAL A 608 6.02 17.38 17.00
C VAL A 608 7.47 16.98 17.27
N VAL A 609 8.22 16.70 16.21
CA VAL A 609 9.64 16.36 16.31
C VAL A 609 10.47 17.63 16.51
N LYS A 610 10.16 18.64 15.70
CA LYS A 610 10.94 19.89 15.69
C LYS A 610 10.08 21.08 15.26
N ILE A 611 10.31 22.23 15.88
CA ILE A 611 9.91 23.55 15.40
C ILE A 611 11.17 24.21 14.82
N SER A 612 11.09 24.70 13.59
CA SER A 612 12.25 25.19 12.81
C SER A 612 12.33 26.71 12.71
N VAL A 613 11.43 27.44 13.39
CA VAL A 613 11.31 28.89 13.36
C VAL A 613 11.05 29.44 14.76
N GLU A 614 11.23 30.77 14.95
CA GLU A 614 11.01 31.49 16.20
C GLU A 614 9.88 32.51 16.04
N GLU A 615 9.27 32.93 17.16
CA GLU A 615 8.28 34.00 17.17
C GLU A 615 8.93 35.32 16.72
N GLY A 616 8.25 36.09 15.87
CA GLY A 616 8.76 37.31 15.24
C GLY A 616 9.60 37.05 13.97
N GLN A 617 9.91 35.81 13.63
CA GLN A 617 10.69 35.49 12.44
C GLN A 617 9.86 35.68 11.16
N GLU A 618 10.45 36.35 10.16
CA GLU A 618 9.93 36.41 8.80
C GLU A 618 10.25 35.08 8.08
N VAL A 619 9.25 34.48 7.46
CA VAL A 619 9.35 33.19 6.71
C VAL A 619 9.01 33.43 5.25
N GLN A 620 9.65 32.65 4.37
CA GLN A 620 9.41 32.66 2.93
C GLN A 620 8.57 31.47 2.53
N GLU A 621 7.87 31.57 1.40
CA GLU A 621 7.15 30.44 0.79
C GLU A 621 8.09 29.23 0.61
N GLY A 622 7.60 28.04 0.97
CA GLY A 622 8.37 26.78 0.95
C GLY A 622 9.33 26.57 2.11
N GLN A 623 9.55 27.56 2.99
CA GLN A 623 10.41 27.42 4.16
C GLN A 623 9.85 26.42 5.16
N ALA A 624 10.70 25.52 5.70
CA ALA A 624 10.30 24.56 6.72
C ALA A 624 9.94 25.27 8.03
N LEU A 625 8.78 24.96 8.59
CA LEU A 625 8.24 25.56 9.82
C LEU A 625 8.25 24.58 10.99
N ALA A 626 7.75 23.37 10.76
CA ALA A 626 7.68 22.32 11.77
C ALA A 626 7.84 20.94 11.14
N THR A 627 8.28 19.97 11.92
CA THR A 627 8.32 18.56 11.52
C THR A 627 7.41 17.76 12.45
N ILE A 628 6.46 17.05 11.86
CA ILE A 628 5.52 16.17 12.58
C ILE A 628 5.83 14.71 12.19
N GLU A 629 6.00 13.84 13.18
CA GLU A 629 6.11 12.40 12.98
C GLU A 629 4.76 11.73 13.23
N ALA A 630 4.33 10.90 12.29
CA ALA A 630 3.22 9.99 12.44
C ALA A 630 3.54 8.68 11.70
N MET A 631 3.24 7.52 12.29
CA MET A 631 3.43 6.20 11.68
C MET A 631 4.86 6.00 11.12
N LYS A 632 5.89 6.44 11.85
CA LYS A 632 7.32 6.41 11.46
C LYS A 632 7.68 7.27 10.23
N MET A 633 6.79 8.13 9.79
CA MET A 633 7.04 9.08 8.71
C MET A 633 7.16 10.50 9.27
N GLU A 634 8.26 11.17 8.93
CA GLU A 634 8.44 12.58 9.22
C GLU A 634 7.84 13.42 8.09
N ASN A 635 6.95 14.34 8.44
CA ASN A 635 6.33 15.27 7.52
C ASN A 635 6.76 16.69 7.86
N ILE A 636 7.44 17.34 6.92
CA ILE A 636 7.91 18.72 7.06
C ILE A 636 6.79 19.65 6.60
N LEU A 637 6.24 20.41 7.53
CA LEU A 637 5.27 21.46 7.24
C LEU A 637 6.00 22.72 6.81
N ARG A 638 5.57 23.30 5.68
CA ARG A 638 6.22 24.44 5.05
C ARG A 638 5.28 25.63 4.99
N ALA A 639 5.85 26.82 4.93
CA ALA A 639 5.09 28.05 4.71
C ALA A 639 4.46 28.04 3.32
N GLU A 640 3.15 28.24 3.23
CA GLU A 640 2.41 28.36 1.96
C GLU A 640 2.61 29.75 1.31
N LYS A 641 2.97 30.73 2.09
CA LYS A 641 3.21 32.11 1.65
C LYS A 641 4.22 32.79 2.58
N LYS A 642 4.78 33.92 2.14
CA LYS A 642 5.56 34.82 2.98
C LYS A 642 4.69 35.36 4.12
N GLY A 643 5.27 35.42 5.36
CA GLY A 643 4.58 35.95 6.55
C GLY A 643 5.53 36.13 7.72
N VAL A 644 5.02 36.61 8.84
CA VAL A 644 5.76 36.74 10.09
C VAL A 644 5.10 35.81 11.12
N VAL A 645 5.92 35.01 11.81
CA VAL A 645 5.42 34.11 12.86
C VAL A 645 5.03 34.97 14.08
N LYS A 646 3.73 35.05 14.34
CA LYS A 646 3.18 35.82 15.46
C LYS A 646 3.29 35.07 16.78
N LYS A 647 2.95 33.76 16.76
CA LYS A 647 2.93 32.93 17.95
C LYS A 647 3.15 31.44 17.59
N ILE A 648 3.92 30.76 18.41
CA ILE A 648 4.10 29.31 18.35
C ILE A 648 3.27 28.67 19.47
N ALA A 649 2.24 27.89 19.09
CA ALA A 649 1.30 27.26 20.03
C ALA A 649 1.71 25.85 20.45
N ALA A 650 2.58 25.17 19.66
CA ALA A 650 3.02 23.81 19.91
C ALA A 650 4.52 23.76 20.24
N SER A 651 4.96 22.77 21.00
CA SER A 651 6.37 22.53 21.35
C SER A 651 6.83 21.15 20.87
N ALA A 652 8.15 20.99 20.68
CA ALA A 652 8.74 19.70 20.41
C ALA A 652 8.37 18.68 21.51
N GLY A 653 8.00 17.46 21.12
CA GLY A 653 7.51 16.42 22.01
C GLY A 653 5.99 16.47 22.30
N ALA A 654 5.26 17.49 21.83
CA ALA A 654 3.81 17.56 21.97
C ALA A 654 3.10 16.62 20.99
N SER A 655 2.07 15.94 21.45
CA SER A 655 1.16 15.17 20.59
C SER A 655 -0.01 16.07 20.16
N LEU A 656 -0.21 16.20 18.85
CA LEU A 656 -1.24 17.05 18.25
C LEU A 656 -2.30 16.21 17.55
N LYS A 657 -3.52 16.76 17.50
CA LYS A 657 -4.64 16.26 16.70
C LYS A 657 -4.71 17.01 15.37
N VAL A 658 -5.52 16.50 14.44
CA VAL A 658 -5.88 17.23 13.21
C VAL A 658 -6.48 18.59 13.59
N ASP A 659 -6.10 19.61 12.84
CA ASP A 659 -6.53 21.01 12.99
C ASP A 659 -6.09 21.70 14.30
N ASP A 660 -5.29 21.06 15.15
CA ASP A 660 -4.63 21.76 16.25
C ASP A 660 -3.70 22.84 15.69
N VAL A 661 -3.75 24.04 16.29
CA VAL A 661 -2.92 25.17 15.85
C VAL A 661 -1.47 24.95 16.28
N ILE A 662 -0.57 24.91 15.30
CA ILE A 662 0.89 24.86 15.52
C ILE A 662 1.47 26.27 15.64
N MET A 663 1.11 27.14 14.71
CA MET A 663 1.58 28.54 14.65
C MET A 663 0.47 29.46 14.17
N GLU A 664 0.57 30.73 14.58
CA GLU A 664 -0.23 31.85 14.08
C GLU A 664 0.69 32.83 13.35
N PHE A 665 0.25 33.33 12.19
CA PHE A 665 0.93 34.36 11.39
C PHE A 665 0.20 35.70 11.47
N GLU A 666 0.93 36.80 11.26
CA GLU A 666 0.38 38.15 11.19
C GLU A 666 -0.47 38.36 9.93
#